data_13c562d7871174079bf3be306f7101c4
#
_entry.id   13c562d7871174079bf3be306f7101c4
#
_cell.length_a   1.000
_cell.length_b   1.000
_cell.length_c   1.000
_cell.angle_alpha   90.00
_cell.angle_beta   90.00
_cell.angle_gamma   90.00
#
_symmetry.space_group_name_H-M   'P 1'
#
loop_
_entity.id
_entity.type
_entity.pdbx_description
1 polymer ?
#
loop_
_entity_poly.entity_id
_entity_poly.type
_entity_poly.pdbx_seq_one_letter_code
_entity_poly.pdbx_strand_id
1 'polypeptide(L)'
;MWGLLLGLWLSSVNPPVDSLEQWLQQGVALLPEHPAQAATVFVQVVQIDSTYISPRHGAALFWLGQSLWLLDRQEEALALWERGLALLQQRGWVDVRIADAYVRRVFMMQDRSRYGRGAQVYQQLLALLDDPALDTATLQLLQPHLEALSWILPPAIAARADLAGLIQQKRITRPGVGRLLLAWWRSQDPLPVTRRNERLEEHLERVGYALTHFVDPDEGFDDRARIYVRLGPPWRRVRLSVSNPWLRRKVFARMPTLMEIQLPRGEFWVYRHINRDAQYVFVSRDNKPYRLGTSFDLLPSRLLSGIGATTRGQEKARAAIRILAELYGQLATNHPLFGLRYQDLATYALWLDELELAEETANWVRLRSQVTDLPDELDPETQRRLNMAEMMGVPVMGGMRYPGLGLADQPPHLFALRMIQEGKIEEDEAIMRREEHVPRVYSNLFEDVEPLPVAVRLARFLDADGTTRTRLYWSASNKAFQPGKLAQKRLREAGMIGADFLVTATLAQRDEAYRTRTLHVRRQQVWQADLNTEGVAAPMLLEARGDTGLYHLVLQVSQFALNRATQPPRPGPLLKITSIRFDSLQALNADPSVLEMSDLLPLWYDPAQNDTLPGRPYPFARLTRDVPLALYFEIYHLTFGADDRTHYEVSYEVRRREEGGLLRRDREVQTTSRTVYEGTDRTAREYIVLDLQDWKKARSVEVVVRVRDLISGQEVARTIAFEVRS
;
A
#
# COMPACT_ATOMS: atom_id res chain seq x y z
N MET A 1 22.13 15.40 32.90
CA MET A 1 21.24 15.83 34.02
C MET A 1 20.89 14.68 34.97
N TRP A 2 21.89 13.85 35.31
CA TRP A 2 21.81 12.76 36.31
C TRP A 2 22.24 13.22 37.73
N GLY A 3 22.55 14.49 37.92
CA GLY A 3 23.14 15.01 39.14
C GLY A 3 22.18 15.48 40.23
N LEU A 4 20.87 15.40 40.06
CA LEU A 4 19.89 15.93 41.02
C LEU A 4 19.03 14.85 41.73
N LEU A 5 19.33 13.54 41.56
CA LEU A 5 18.67 12.44 42.31
C LEU A 5 19.66 11.68 43.21
N LEU A 6 20.83 12.17 43.46
CA LEU A 6 21.89 11.54 44.29
C LEU A 6 21.87 12.04 45.75
N GLY A 7 20.72 12.12 46.36
CA GLY A 7 20.57 12.67 47.72
C GLY A 7 19.81 11.83 48.75
N LEU A 8 19.76 10.49 48.59
CA LEU A 8 19.29 9.64 49.68
C LEU A 8 20.16 8.36 49.75
N TRP A 9 21.18 8.42 50.54
CA TRP A 9 21.89 7.23 51.01
C TRP A 9 20.95 6.37 51.83
N LEU A 10 20.48 5.24 51.27
CA LEU A 10 19.91 4.14 52.04
C LEU A 10 20.93 3.02 52.10
N SER A 11 21.18 2.60 53.31
CA SER A 11 22.06 1.49 53.70
C SER A 11 21.88 0.25 52.81
N SER A 12 23.00 -0.34 52.44
CA SER A 12 23.16 -1.55 51.62
C SER A 12 22.61 -2.81 52.30
N VAL A 13 21.28 -2.92 52.38
CA VAL A 13 20.62 -4.21 52.64
C VAL A 13 19.75 -4.45 51.39
N ASN A 14 20.11 -5.44 50.58
CA ASN A 14 19.20 -5.88 49.49
C ASN A 14 17.89 -6.29 50.16
N PRO A 15 16.78 -5.59 49.94
CA PRO A 15 15.51 -5.98 50.48
C PRO A 15 15.11 -7.35 49.94
N PRO A 16 14.41 -8.17 50.72
CA PRO A 16 13.93 -9.47 50.25
C PRO A 16 13.02 -9.27 49.02
N VAL A 17 13.01 -10.23 48.09
CA VAL A 17 12.25 -10.17 46.82
C VAL A 17 10.77 -9.82 47.03
N ASP A 18 10.20 -10.26 48.16
CA ASP A 18 8.82 -9.95 48.57
C ASP A 18 8.59 -8.42 48.74
N SER A 19 9.62 -7.66 49.12
CA SER A 19 9.49 -6.22 49.27
C SER A 19 9.48 -5.48 47.91
N LEU A 20 10.18 -5.98 46.88
CA LEU A 20 10.16 -5.44 45.54
C LEU A 20 8.78 -5.62 44.90
N GLU A 21 8.16 -6.79 45.08
CA GLU A 21 6.80 -7.05 44.60
C GLU A 21 5.76 -6.13 45.26
N GLN A 22 5.87 -5.96 46.59
CA GLN A 22 4.98 -5.05 47.34
C GLN A 22 5.12 -3.58 46.86
N TRP A 23 6.37 -3.12 46.66
CA TRP A 23 6.60 -1.76 46.12
C TRP A 23 6.08 -1.61 44.70
N LEU A 24 6.30 -2.61 43.84
CA LEU A 24 5.77 -2.54 42.49
C LEU A 24 4.25 -2.49 42.50
N GLN A 25 3.58 -3.33 43.31
CA GLN A 25 2.14 -3.32 43.47
C GLN A 25 1.62 -1.98 44.00
N GLN A 26 2.31 -1.38 44.98
CA GLN A 26 1.98 -0.06 45.51
C GLN A 26 2.09 1.01 44.39
N GLY A 27 3.17 0.99 43.62
CA GLY A 27 3.37 1.90 42.51
C GLY A 27 2.29 1.79 41.45
N VAL A 28 1.89 0.54 41.09
CA VAL A 28 0.79 0.28 40.14
C VAL A 28 -0.54 0.81 40.65
N ALA A 29 -0.83 0.68 41.93
CA ALA A 29 -2.06 1.22 42.55
C ALA A 29 -2.09 2.75 42.57
N LEU A 30 -0.93 3.41 42.75
CA LEU A 30 -0.80 4.87 42.75
C LEU A 30 -0.86 5.48 41.35
N LEU A 31 -0.51 4.73 40.32
CA LEU A 31 -0.29 5.27 38.97
C LEU A 31 -1.48 6.05 38.36
N PRO A 32 -2.75 5.64 38.48
CA PRO A 32 -3.87 6.32 37.88
C PRO A 32 -4.10 7.74 38.43
N GLU A 33 -3.91 7.95 39.73
CA GLU A 33 -4.22 9.19 40.40
C GLU A 33 -2.97 10.01 40.72
N HIS A 34 -1.85 9.35 40.99
CA HIS A 34 -0.62 9.97 41.47
C HIS A 34 0.65 9.50 40.69
N PRO A 35 0.75 9.79 39.37
CA PRO A 35 1.84 9.27 38.55
C PRO A 35 3.24 9.71 39.00
N ALA A 36 3.39 10.86 39.63
CA ALA A 36 4.68 11.33 40.18
C ALA A 36 5.14 10.50 41.41
N GLN A 37 4.21 10.12 42.30
CA GLN A 37 4.52 9.29 43.44
C GLN A 37 4.80 7.84 42.97
N ALA A 38 4.01 7.34 42.04
CA ALA A 38 4.23 6.04 41.41
C ALA A 38 5.62 5.96 40.76
N ALA A 39 6.05 6.99 40.03
CA ALA A 39 7.38 7.07 39.43
C ALA A 39 8.50 6.95 40.50
N THR A 40 8.35 7.62 41.65
CA THR A 40 9.30 7.55 42.75
C THR A 40 9.45 6.12 43.30
N VAL A 41 8.32 5.41 43.49
CA VAL A 41 8.33 4.00 43.92
C VAL A 41 8.98 3.12 42.88
N PHE A 42 8.64 3.28 41.60
CA PHE A 42 9.24 2.44 40.54
C PHE A 42 10.74 2.72 40.37
N VAL A 43 11.20 3.97 40.57
CA VAL A 43 12.65 4.28 40.57
C VAL A 43 13.37 3.49 41.65
N GLN A 44 12.81 3.37 42.86
CA GLN A 44 13.42 2.58 43.93
C GLN A 44 13.56 1.09 43.53
N VAL A 45 12.50 0.50 42.95
CA VAL A 45 12.54 -0.89 42.45
C VAL A 45 13.63 -1.08 41.41
N VAL A 46 13.67 -0.18 40.39
CA VAL A 46 14.63 -0.24 39.27
C VAL A 46 16.06 0.03 39.71
N GLN A 47 16.29 0.85 40.76
CA GLN A 47 17.61 1.07 41.33
C GLN A 47 18.17 -0.18 42.03
N ILE A 48 17.33 -0.96 42.67
CA ILE A 48 17.72 -2.21 43.33
C ILE A 48 17.95 -3.31 42.30
N ASP A 49 16.97 -3.53 41.43
CA ASP A 49 17.07 -4.46 40.30
C ASP A 49 16.46 -3.86 39.03
N SER A 50 17.31 -3.37 38.14
CA SER A 50 16.89 -2.78 36.87
C SER A 50 16.24 -3.78 35.91
N THR A 51 16.29 -5.07 36.21
CA THR A 51 15.73 -6.14 35.41
C THR A 51 14.61 -6.89 36.12
N TYR A 52 14.12 -6.31 37.25
CA TYR A 52 13.05 -6.94 38.03
C TYR A 52 11.78 -7.12 37.23
N ILE A 53 11.26 -8.34 37.28
CA ILE A 53 10.04 -8.77 36.59
C ILE A 53 9.09 -9.37 37.63
N SER A 54 7.98 -8.68 37.86
CA SER A 54 6.90 -9.19 38.69
C SER A 54 6.13 -10.29 37.98
N PRO A 55 5.78 -11.39 38.67
CA PRO A 55 4.91 -12.41 38.09
C PRO A 55 3.52 -11.89 37.69
N ARG A 56 3.02 -10.84 38.38
CA ARG A 56 1.69 -10.27 38.15
C ARG A 56 1.74 -9.06 37.22
N HIS A 57 2.76 -8.22 37.38
CA HIS A 57 2.78 -6.89 36.77
C HIS A 57 3.79 -6.74 35.64
N GLY A 58 4.68 -7.74 35.43
CA GLY A 58 5.75 -7.69 34.42
C GLY A 58 6.91 -6.79 34.85
N ALA A 59 7.66 -6.25 33.91
CA ALA A 59 8.89 -5.50 34.20
C ALA A 59 8.62 -4.16 34.90
N ALA A 60 9.37 -3.87 35.95
CA ALA A 60 9.33 -2.58 36.67
C ALA A 60 9.64 -1.39 35.73
N LEU A 61 10.54 -1.58 34.74
CA LEU A 61 10.87 -0.58 33.72
C LEU A 61 9.67 -0.18 32.85
N PHE A 62 8.71 -1.09 32.62
CA PHE A 62 7.47 -0.75 31.92
C PHE A 62 6.71 0.33 32.68
N TRP A 63 6.48 0.11 33.97
CA TRP A 63 5.67 0.98 34.82
C TRP A 63 6.34 2.34 35.08
N LEU A 64 7.67 2.34 35.24
CA LEU A 64 8.42 3.58 35.33
C LEU A 64 8.28 4.42 34.05
N GLY A 65 8.45 3.79 32.88
CA GLY A 65 8.26 4.47 31.61
C GLY A 65 6.82 4.96 31.40
N GLN A 66 5.83 4.19 31.84
CA GLN A 66 4.42 4.58 31.80
C GLN A 66 4.13 5.79 32.72
N SER A 67 4.76 5.84 33.91
CA SER A 67 4.68 7.01 34.79
C SER A 67 5.29 8.25 34.15
N LEU A 68 6.47 8.14 33.55
CA LEU A 68 7.11 9.23 32.81
C LEU A 68 6.25 9.72 31.66
N TRP A 69 5.61 8.81 30.95
CA TRP A 69 4.69 9.15 29.87
C TRP A 69 3.50 9.97 30.34
N LEU A 70 2.86 9.55 31.45
CA LEU A 70 1.75 10.28 32.05
C LEU A 70 2.15 11.66 32.64
N LEU A 71 3.44 11.84 32.96
CA LEU A 71 4.02 13.09 33.42
C LEU A 71 4.48 14.00 32.26
N ASP A 72 4.10 13.69 31.01
CA ASP A 72 4.52 14.39 29.79
C ASP A 72 6.04 14.40 29.53
N ARG A 73 6.76 13.43 30.12
CA ARG A 73 8.20 13.21 29.94
C ARG A 73 8.44 12.14 28.87
N GLN A 74 7.88 12.34 27.69
CA GLN A 74 7.77 11.34 26.64
C GLN A 74 9.14 10.85 26.13
N GLU A 75 10.09 11.76 25.90
CA GLU A 75 11.45 11.41 25.45
C GLU A 75 12.19 10.52 26.44
N GLU A 76 12.01 10.80 27.74
CA GLU A 76 12.64 10.00 28.80
C GLU A 76 11.99 8.62 28.91
N ALA A 77 10.67 8.53 28.73
CA ALA A 77 9.97 7.27 28.71
C ALA A 77 10.45 6.38 27.56
N LEU A 78 10.56 6.93 26.33
CA LEU A 78 11.07 6.20 25.17
C LEU A 78 12.51 5.73 25.36
N ALA A 79 13.38 6.61 25.84
CA ALA A 79 14.79 6.27 26.11
C ALA A 79 14.93 5.19 27.21
N LEU A 80 14.06 5.23 28.22
CA LEU A 80 14.02 4.21 29.28
C LEU A 80 13.57 2.87 28.74
N TRP A 81 12.48 2.82 27.97
CA TRP A 81 11.99 1.57 27.37
C TRP A 81 12.99 0.99 26.39
N GLU A 82 13.62 1.80 25.56
CA GLU A 82 14.64 1.33 24.61
C GLU A 82 15.83 0.68 25.35
N ARG A 83 16.30 1.31 26.44
CA ARG A 83 17.35 0.77 27.29
C ARG A 83 16.87 -0.51 28.01
N GLY A 84 15.62 -0.52 28.50
CA GLY A 84 15.00 -1.67 29.14
C GLY A 84 14.93 -2.88 28.22
N LEU A 85 14.48 -2.69 26.98
CA LEU A 85 14.45 -3.73 25.96
C LEU A 85 15.85 -4.31 25.69
N ALA A 86 16.87 -3.45 25.61
CA ALA A 86 18.25 -3.91 25.40
C ALA A 86 18.79 -4.73 26.59
N LEU A 87 18.51 -4.30 27.84
CA LEU A 87 18.92 -5.02 29.05
C LEU A 87 18.24 -6.38 29.18
N LEU A 88 16.94 -6.43 28.94
CA LEU A 88 16.18 -7.68 29.02
C LEU A 88 16.55 -8.66 27.89
N GLN A 89 16.84 -8.16 26.71
CA GLN A 89 17.30 -8.96 25.57
C GLN A 89 18.65 -9.63 25.84
N GLN A 90 19.56 -8.98 26.57
CA GLN A 90 20.84 -9.58 27.00
C GLN A 90 20.62 -10.81 27.90
N ARG A 91 19.47 -10.88 28.59
CA ARG A 91 19.02 -12.05 29.39
C ARG A 91 18.18 -13.03 28.58
N GLY A 92 18.05 -12.86 27.26
CA GLY A 92 17.27 -13.73 26.40
C GLY A 92 15.75 -13.52 26.50
N TRP A 93 15.29 -12.41 27.07
CA TRP A 93 13.87 -12.15 27.29
C TRP A 93 13.38 -10.87 26.59
N VAL A 94 12.14 -10.89 26.11
CA VAL A 94 11.46 -9.74 25.52
C VAL A 94 10.21 -9.43 26.35
N ASP A 95 10.19 -8.30 27.02
CA ASP A 95 8.98 -7.83 27.70
C ASP A 95 7.99 -7.24 26.67
N VAL A 96 6.86 -7.92 26.49
CA VAL A 96 5.84 -7.56 25.49
C VAL A 96 5.23 -6.21 25.78
N ARG A 97 5.04 -5.85 27.05
CA ARG A 97 4.43 -4.57 27.45
C ARG A 97 5.32 -3.40 27.11
N ILE A 98 6.63 -3.52 27.39
CA ILE A 98 7.61 -2.50 27.02
C ILE A 98 7.69 -2.41 25.49
N ALA A 99 7.76 -3.54 24.80
CA ALA A 99 7.88 -3.59 23.35
C ALA A 99 6.66 -2.98 22.65
N ASP A 100 5.45 -3.35 23.06
CA ASP A 100 4.21 -2.79 22.55
C ASP A 100 4.11 -1.27 22.82
N ALA A 101 4.37 -0.84 24.07
CA ALA A 101 4.35 0.57 24.43
C ALA A 101 5.36 1.38 23.62
N TYR A 102 6.58 0.90 23.47
CA TYR A 102 7.62 1.56 22.69
C TYR A 102 7.22 1.70 21.21
N VAL A 103 6.80 0.59 20.58
CA VAL A 103 6.39 0.61 19.17
C VAL A 103 5.25 1.60 18.95
N ARG A 104 4.17 1.48 19.73
CA ARG A 104 3.01 2.38 19.57
C ARG A 104 3.42 3.84 19.73
N ARG A 105 4.19 4.19 20.78
CA ARG A 105 4.52 5.59 21.10
C ARG A 105 5.46 6.20 20.07
N VAL A 106 6.49 5.48 19.62
CA VAL A 106 7.40 5.93 18.56
C VAL A 106 6.62 6.33 17.29
N PHE A 107 5.68 5.48 16.87
CA PHE A 107 4.93 5.72 15.64
C PHE A 107 3.74 6.68 15.82
N MET A 108 3.13 6.75 16.99
CA MET A 108 2.13 7.78 17.33
C MET A 108 2.73 9.19 17.39
N MET A 109 3.94 9.33 17.92
CA MET A 109 4.68 10.61 17.96
C MET A 109 5.30 10.98 16.61
N GLN A 110 5.32 10.06 15.63
CA GLN A 110 5.99 10.23 14.34
C GLN A 110 7.50 10.53 14.47
N ASP A 111 8.15 9.97 15.49
CA ASP A 111 9.59 10.12 15.69
C ASP A 111 10.39 9.26 14.70
N ARG A 112 10.62 9.81 13.51
CA ARG A 112 11.32 9.13 12.42
C ARG A 112 12.75 8.71 12.77
N SER A 113 13.38 9.34 13.75
CA SER A 113 14.74 8.97 14.20
C SER A 113 14.77 7.57 14.82
N ARG A 114 13.67 7.15 15.44
CA ARG A 114 13.51 5.86 16.12
C ARG A 114 12.75 4.80 15.29
N TYR A 115 12.29 5.12 14.08
CA TYR A 115 11.51 4.17 13.25
C TYR A 115 12.22 2.85 13.02
N GLY A 116 13.51 2.88 12.66
CA GLY A 116 14.30 1.65 12.46
C GLY A 116 14.36 0.77 13.71
N ARG A 117 14.51 1.38 14.89
CA ARG A 117 14.50 0.64 16.16
C ARG A 117 13.09 0.13 16.50
N GLY A 118 12.06 0.96 16.30
CA GLY A 118 10.66 0.57 16.48
C GLY A 118 10.28 -0.63 15.60
N ALA A 119 10.69 -0.61 14.32
CA ALA A 119 10.47 -1.73 13.41
C ALA A 119 11.19 -3.02 13.84
N GLN A 120 12.42 -2.93 14.37
CA GLN A 120 13.13 -4.09 14.94
C GLN A 120 12.40 -4.67 16.15
N VAL A 121 11.92 -3.81 17.07
CA VAL A 121 11.14 -4.24 18.23
C VAL A 121 9.82 -4.89 17.80
N TYR A 122 9.14 -4.33 16.82
CA TYR A 122 7.94 -4.94 16.26
C TYR A 122 8.21 -6.34 15.64
N GLN A 123 9.34 -6.52 14.98
CA GLN A 123 9.74 -7.85 14.47
C GLN A 123 9.98 -8.84 15.61
N GLN A 124 10.52 -8.39 16.75
CA GLN A 124 10.66 -9.22 17.95
C GLN A 124 9.29 -9.64 18.51
N LEU A 125 8.31 -8.70 18.54
CA LEU A 125 6.93 -9.04 18.92
C LEU A 125 6.31 -10.09 17.99
N LEU A 126 6.51 -9.98 16.69
CA LEU A 126 6.03 -11.00 15.75
C LEU A 126 6.72 -12.36 15.95
N ALA A 127 8.01 -12.38 16.31
CA ALA A 127 8.74 -13.60 16.55
C ALA A 127 8.17 -14.42 17.73
N LEU A 128 7.56 -13.75 18.72
CA LEU A 128 6.89 -14.42 19.85
C LEU A 128 5.72 -15.30 19.40
N LEU A 129 5.10 -15.03 18.25
CA LEU A 129 4.02 -15.85 17.69
C LEU A 129 4.49 -17.26 17.24
N ASP A 130 5.77 -17.56 17.32
CA ASP A 130 6.29 -18.92 17.12
C ASP A 130 6.18 -19.78 18.38
N ASP A 131 5.95 -19.18 19.55
CA ASP A 131 5.73 -19.88 20.80
C ASP A 131 4.25 -20.26 20.97
N PRO A 132 3.89 -21.55 20.88
CA PRO A 132 2.51 -22.00 21.03
C PRO A 132 1.98 -21.84 22.47
N ALA A 133 2.86 -21.66 23.45
CA ALA A 133 2.51 -21.47 24.86
C ALA A 133 2.27 -20.00 25.24
N LEU A 134 2.29 -19.09 24.26
CA LEU A 134 2.05 -17.66 24.49
C LEU A 134 0.68 -17.44 25.12
N ASP A 135 0.64 -16.70 26.23
CA ASP A 135 -0.57 -16.50 27.00
C ASP A 135 -1.58 -15.56 26.29
N THR A 136 -2.85 -15.69 26.69
CA THR A 136 -3.96 -14.90 26.12
C THR A 136 -3.79 -13.40 26.39
N ALA A 137 -3.20 -13.00 27.54
CA ALA A 137 -3.00 -11.59 27.87
C ALA A 137 -1.97 -10.94 26.93
N THR A 138 -0.90 -11.65 26.62
CA THR A 138 0.08 -11.22 25.62
C THR A 138 -0.54 -11.11 24.23
N LEU A 139 -1.36 -12.08 23.81
CA LEU A 139 -2.07 -12.00 22.52
C LEU A 139 -3.07 -10.84 22.46
N GLN A 140 -3.69 -10.47 23.59
CA GLN A 140 -4.54 -9.29 23.65
C GLN A 140 -3.76 -7.98 23.42
N LEU A 141 -2.55 -7.86 23.96
CA LEU A 141 -1.68 -6.71 23.71
C LEU A 141 -1.30 -6.60 22.22
N LEU A 142 -1.09 -7.74 21.56
CA LEU A 142 -0.74 -7.80 20.15
C LEU A 142 -1.95 -7.62 19.21
N GLN A 143 -3.17 -7.70 19.73
CA GLN A 143 -4.39 -7.68 18.90
C GLN A 143 -4.49 -6.50 17.92
N PRO A 144 -4.25 -5.22 18.31
CA PRO A 144 -4.32 -4.10 17.37
C PRO A 144 -3.29 -4.20 16.24
N HIS A 145 -2.11 -4.75 16.53
CA HIS A 145 -1.09 -4.98 15.51
C HIS A 145 -1.49 -6.08 14.54
N LEU A 146 -2.07 -7.17 15.04
CA LEU A 146 -2.56 -8.29 14.22
C LEU A 146 -3.76 -7.90 13.38
N GLU A 147 -4.67 -7.10 13.93
CA GLU A 147 -5.80 -6.56 13.22
C GLU A 147 -5.35 -5.65 12.07
N ALA A 148 -4.49 -4.68 12.32
CA ALA A 148 -3.94 -3.81 11.29
C ALA A 148 -3.18 -4.59 10.20
N LEU A 149 -2.45 -5.65 10.59
CA LEU A 149 -1.75 -6.54 9.67
C LEU A 149 -2.73 -7.33 8.78
N SER A 150 -3.88 -7.76 9.33
CA SER A 150 -4.90 -8.51 8.57
C SER A 150 -5.44 -7.73 7.36
N TRP A 151 -5.45 -6.41 7.43
CA TRP A 151 -5.96 -5.55 6.35
C TRP A 151 -5.03 -5.49 5.15
N ILE A 152 -3.73 -5.75 5.33
CA ILE A 152 -2.72 -5.63 4.27
C ILE A 152 -2.18 -6.97 3.78
N LEU A 153 -2.28 -8.03 4.58
CA LEU A 153 -1.77 -9.35 4.20
C LEU A 153 -2.51 -9.93 3.00
N PRO A 154 -1.80 -10.54 2.04
CA PRO A 154 -2.42 -11.36 1.01
C PRO A 154 -3.29 -12.48 1.62
N PRO A 155 -4.47 -12.79 1.04
CA PRO A 155 -5.37 -13.82 1.57
C PRO A 155 -4.69 -15.17 1.82
N ALA A 156 -3.79 -15.59 0.92
CA ALA A 156 -3.05 -16.84 1.05
C ALA A 156 -2.12 -16.87 2.28
N ILE A 157 -1.46 -15.76 2.58
CA ILE A 157 -0.58 -15.64 3.76
C ILE A 157 -1.44 -15.59 5.04
N ALA A 158 -2.52 -14.80 5.05
CA ALA A 158 -3.44 -14.70 6.17
C ALA A 158 -4.07 -16.06 6.52
N ALA A 159 -4.46 -16.85 5.51
CA ALA A 159 -4.99 -18.20 5.70
C ALA A 159 -3.93 -19.19 6.23
N ARG A 160 -2.69 -19.13 5.73
CA ARG A 160 -1.58 -19.96 6.23
C ARG A 160 -1.24 -19.64 7.69
N ALA A 161 -1.32 -18.39 8.11
CA ALA A 161 -1.12 -17.93 9.48
C ALA A 161 -2.32 -18.22 10.39
N ASP A 162 -3.47 -18.59 9.85
CA ASP A 162 -4.77 -18.60 10.55
C ASP A 162 -5.02 -17.31 11.35
N LEU A 163 -4.76 -16.18 10.68
CA LEU A 163 -4.78 -14.88 11.34
C LEU A 163 -6.16 -14.53 11.90
N ALA A 164 -7.23 -14.96 11.24
CA ALA A 164 -8.60 -14.76 11.73
C ALA A 164 -8.85 -15.52 13.05
N GLY A 165 -8.43 -16.80 13.13
CA GLY A 165 -8.49 -17.59 14.34
C GLY A 165 -7.65 -16.98 15.46
N LEU A 166 -6.44 -16.52 15.16
CA LEU A 166 -5.55 -15.87 16.12
C LEU A 166 -6.18 -14.61 16.74
N ILE A 167 -6.82 -13.75 15.91
CA ILE A 167 -7.48 -12.53 16.38
C ILE A 167 -8.75 -12.84 17.19
N GLN A 168 -9.60 -13.77 16.71
CA GLN A 168 -10.89 -14.06 17.33
C GLN A 168 -10.77 -14.95 18.56
N GLN A 169 -9.99 -16.04 18.47
CA GLN A 169 -9.86 -17.04 19.52
C GLN A 169 -8.74 -16.72 20.52
N LYS A 170 -7.87 -15.74 20.19
CA LYS A 170 -6.70 -15.36 20.99
C LYS A 170 -5.82 -16.58 21.34
N ARG A 171 -5.60 -17.42 20.35
CA ARG A 171 -4.82 -18.64 20.48
C ARG A 171 -4.03 -18.92 19.21
N ILE A 172 -2.79 -19.36 19.37
CA ILE A 172 -1.95 -19.81 18.25
C ILE A 172 -2.38 -21.24 17.86
N THR A 173 -2.94 -21.38 16.67
CA THR A 173 -3.42 -22.66 16.14
C THR A 173 -2.43 -23.32 15.19
N ARG A 174 -1.47 -22.55 14.67
CA ARG A 174 -0.48 -22.99 13.68
C ARG A 174 0.95 -22.72 14.17
N PRO A 175 1.89 -23.68 14.02
CA PRO A 175 3.29 -23.44 14.34
C PRO A 175 3.95 -22.53 13.29
N GLY A 176 4.93 -21.74 13.70
CA GLY A 176 5.75 -20.94 12.79
C GLY A 176 5.06 -19.70 12.21
N VAL A 177 4.00 -19.19 12.84
CA VAL A 177 3.29 -17.99 12.43
C VAL A 177 4.22 -16.77 12.40
N GLY A 178 5.04 -16.61 13.45
CA GLY A 178 6.00 -15.49 13.53
C GLY A 178 6.99 -15.52 12.38
N ARG A 179 7.59 -16.69 12.09
CA ARG A 179 8.52 -16.86 10.96
C ARG A 179 7.88 -16.57 9.62
N LEU A 180 6.63 -17.01 9.40
CA LEU A 180 5.87 -16.74 8.18
C LEU A 180 5.63 -15.22 7.99
N LEU A 181 5.18 -14.53 9.02
CA LEU A 181 4.93 -13.08 8.97
C LEU A 181 6.22 -12.29 8.79
N LEU A 182 7.30 -12.69 9.47
CA LEU A 182 8.61 -12.05 9.30
C LEU A 182 9.19 -12.27 7.89
N ALA A 183 9.05 -13.47 7.33
CA ALA A 183 9.47 -13.75 5.94
C ALA A 183 8.67 -12.90 4.96
N TRP A 184 7.36 -12.79 5.16
CA TRP A 184 6.51 -11.92 4.35
C TRP A 184 6.95 -10.46 4.43
N TRP A 185 7.21 -9.90 5.63
CA TRP A 185 7.69 -8.51 5.76
C TRP A 185 9.03 -8.30 5.06
N ARG A 186 9.95 -9.25 5.16
CA ARG A 186 11.22 -9.17 4.42
C ARG A 186 11.00 -9.20 2.92
N SER A 187 10.04 -10.00 2.43
CA SER A 187 9.69 -10.02 1.00
C SER A 187 9.12 -8.69 0.52
N GLN A 188 8.49 -7.89 1.39
CA GLN A 188 7.92 -6.58 1.06
C GLN A 188 8.93 -5.42 1.11
N ASP A 189 10.14 -5.65 1.59
CA ASP A 189 11.19 -4.65 1.69
C ASP A 189 11.54 -4.07 0.29
N PRO A 190 11.30 -2.76 0.04
CA PRO A 190 11.53 -2.17 -1.26
C PRO A 190 13.00 -1.83 -1.50
N LEU A 191 13.79 -1.67 -0.44
CA LEU A 191 15.18 -1.25 -0.46
C LEU A 191 16.08 -2.23 0.30
N PRO A 192 16.28 -3.47 -0.20
CA PRO A 192 17.05 -4.51 0.51
C PRO A 192 18.51 -4.15 0.77
N VAL A 193 18.97 -3.04 0.24
CA VAL A 193 20.30 -2.46 0.43
C VAL A 193 20.45 -1.80 1.80
N THR A 194 19.34 -1.30 2.35
CA THR A 194 19.32 -0.70 3.67
C THR A 194 19.18 -1.78 4.75
N ARG A 195 19.54 -1.45 6.00
CA ARG A 195 19.27 -2.33 7.14
C ARG A 195 17.84 -2.18 7.67
N ARG A 196 17.10 -1.26 7.09
CA ARG A 196 15.72 -0.92 7.46
C ARG A 196 14.78 -1.62 6.49
N ASN A 197 13.54 -1.81 6.89
CA ASN A 197 12.47 -2.20 5.99
C ASN A 197 11.49 -1.04 5.92
N GLU A 198 11.66 -0.20 4.92
CA GLU A 198 10.90 1.04 4.78
C GLU A 198 9.39 0.77 4.63
N ARG A 199 9.02 -0.36 4.03
CA ARG A 199 7.60 -0.74 3.90
C ARG A 199 6.97 -1.12 5.25
N LEU A 200 7.74 -1.78 6.12
CA LEU A 200 7.31 -2.05 7.49
C LEU A 200 7.17 -0.76 8.29
N GLU A 201 8.15 0.15 8.19
CA GLU A 201 8.10 1.44 8.87
C GLU A 201 6.91 2.29 8.41
N GLU A 202 6.63 2.33 7.10
CA GLU A 202 5.44 2.98 6.55
C GLU A 202 4.15 2.39 7.12
N HIS A 203 4.06 1.06 7.23
CA HIS A 203 2.91 0.41 7.85
C HIS A 203 2.73 0.83 9.31
N LEU A 204 3.80 0.77 10.09
CA LEU A 204 3.76 1.14 11.50
C LEU A 204 3.44 2.63 11.72
N GLU A 205 3.95 3.53 10.85
CA GLU A 205 3.57 4.95 10.85
C GLU A 205 2.07 5.13 10.63
N ARG A 206 1.49 4.39 9.67
CA ARG A 206 0.05 4.42 9.41
C ARG A 206 -0.78 3.84 10.56
N VAL A 207 -0.29 2.77 11.19
CA VAL A 207 -0.93 2.18 12.38
C VAL A 207 -0.84 3.15 13.56
N GLY A 208 0.31 3.79 13.79
CA GLY A 208 0.46 4.81 14.83
C GLY A 208 -0.50 5.98 14.65
N TYR A 209 -0.64 6.48 13.42
CA TYR A 209 -1.63 7.50 13.09
C TYR A 209 -3.06 7.02 13.34
N ALA A 210 -3.40 5.80 12.94
CA ALA A 210 -4.72 5.23 13.16
C ALA A 210 -5.04 5.04 14.63
N LEU A 211 -4.09 4.62 15.45
CA LEU A 211 -4.21 4.50 16.91
C LEU A 211 -4.48 5.85 17.58
N THR A 212 -3.98 6.94 17.01
CA THR A 212 -4.22 8.29 17.55
C THR A 212 -5.56 8.88 17.13
N HIS A 213 -6.06 8.57 15.91
CA HIS A 213 -7.16 9.32 15.29
C HIS A 213 -8.42 8.50 15.00
N PHE A 214 -8.34 7.17 14.98
CA PHE A 214 -9.38 6.27 14.46
C PHE A 214 -9.68 5.10 15.40
N VAL A 215 -9.48 5.31 16.70
CA VAL A 215 -9.81 4.32 17.75
C VAL A 215 -10.95 4.86 18.59
N ASP A 216 -11.92 4.00 18.81
CA ASP A 216 -12.95 4.17 19.82
C ASP A 216 -12.52 3.42 21.10
N PRO A 217 -12.73 4.00 22.30
CA PRO A 217 -12.33 3.36 23.55
C PRO A 217 -12.99 2.00 23.79
N ASP A 218 -14.23 1.80 23.34
CA ASP A 218 -15.02 0.61 23.59
C ASP A 218 -14.97 -0.40 22.43
N GLU A 219 -14.95 0.09 21.16
CA GLU A 219 -15.06 -0.75 19.96
C GLU A 219 -13.71 -0.97 19.23
N GLY A 220 -12.63 -0.29 19.64
CA GLY A 220 -11.34 -0.37 18.99
C GLY A 220 -11.26 0.43 17.69
N PHE A 221 -10.59 -0.08 16.66
CA PHE A 221 -10.45 0.62 15.38
C PHE A 221 -11.79 0.82 14.67
N ASP A 222 -12.04 2.02 14.15
CA ASP A 222 -13.13 2.28 13.22
C ASP A 222 -12.72 2.00 11.75
N ASP A 223 -13.67 2.02 10.81
CA ASP A 223 -13.40 1.68 9.40
C ASP A 223 -12.43 2.64 8.69
N ARG A 224 -12.23 3.86 9.21
CA ARG A 224 -11.24 4.81 8.69
C ARG A 224 -9.82 4.28 8.89
N ALA A 225 -9.56 3.62 10.02
CA ALA A 225 -8.27 2.98 10.31
C ALA A 225 -7.90 1.98 9.22
N ARG A 226 -8.84 1.10 8.86
CA ARG A 226 -8.64 0.08 7.82
C ARG A 226 -8.24 0.68 6.48
N ILE A 227 -8.94 1.73 6.04
CA ILE A 227 -8.66 2.37 4.74
C ILE A 227 -7.34 3.13 4.81
N TYR A 228 -7.07 3.86 5.91
CA TYR A 228 -5.83 4.60 6.08
C TYR A 228 -4.59 3.70 6.13
N VAL A 229 -4.64 2.59 6.85
CA VAL A 229 -3.52 1.64 6.92
C VAL A 229 -3.24 1.01 5.56
N ARG A 230 -4.29 0.70 4.78
CA ARG A 230 -4.16 0.13 3.43
C ARG A 230 -3.61 1.11 2.40
N LEU A 231 -4.14 2.32 2.36
CA LEU A 231 -3.94 3.28 1.27
C LEU A 231 -3.09 4.50 1.65
N GLY A 232 -2.84 4.73 2.95
CA GLY A 232 -2.15 5.92 3.44
C GLY A 232 -3.06 7.14 3.57
N PRO A 233 -2.49 8.35 3.65
CA PRO A 233 -3.25 9.58 3.76
C PRO A 233 -4.07 9.84 2.49
N PRO A 234 -5.37 10.24 2.61
CA PRO A 234 -6.16 10.61 1.45
C PRO A 234 -5.62 11.91 0.83
N TRP A 235 -5.71 12.02 -0.52
CA TRP A 235 -5.42 13.27 -1.22
C TRP A 235 -6.28 14.43 -0.72
N ARG A 236 -7.54 14.14 -0.40
CA ARG A 236 -8.46 15.10 0.21
C ARG A 236 -9.39 14.42 1.20
N ARG A 237 -9.57 15.07 2.35
CA ARG A 237 -10.50 14.67 3.41
C ARG A 237 -11.51 15.78 3.63
N VAL A 238 -12.79 15.47 3.52
CA VAL A 238 -13.89 16.41 3.67
C VAL A 238 -14.78 15.93 4.80
N ARG A 239 -15.07 16.81 5.76
CA ARG A 239 -16.10 16.54 6.77
C ARG A 239 -17.45 16.86 6.17
N LEU A 240 -18.35 15.89 6.18
CA LEU A 240 -19.72 16.03 5.71
C LEU A 240 -20.60 16.38 6.90
N SER A 241 -21.23 17.54 6.85
CA SER A 241 -22.13 17.97 7.92
C SER A 241 -23.22 18.86 7.37
N VAL A 242 -24.42 18.72 7.91
CA VAL A 242 -25.52 19.66 7.68
C VAL A 242 -25.35 20.79 8.68
N SER A 243 -24.42 21.70 8.40
CA SER A 243 -24.03 22.79 9.31
C SER A 243 -24.73 24.11 9.01
N ASN A 244 -25.39 24.23 7.83
CA ASN A 244 -26.06 25.44 7.42
C ASN A 244 -27.22 25.79 8.39
N PRO A 245 -27.12 26.89 9.20
CA PRO A 245 -28.14 27.22 10.19
C PRO A 245 -29.51 27.51 9.57
N TRP A 246 -29.52 28.06 8.35
CA TRP A 246 -30.76 28.36 7.63
C TRP A 246 -31.45 27.05 7.19
N LEU A 247 -30.69 26.09 6.64
CA LEU A 247 -31.22 24.78 6.30
C LEU A 247 -31.77 24.06 7.53
N ARG A 248 -31.02 24.06 8.65
CA ARG A 248 -31.47 23.48 9.91
C ARG A 248 -32.77 24.12 10.39
N ARG A 249 -32.87 25.44 10.31
CA ARG A 249 -34.09 26.15 10.69
C ARG A 249 -35.27 25.75 9.78
N LYS A 250 -35.11 25.72 8.48
CA LYS A 250 -36.17 25.34 7.52
C LYS A 250 -36.60 23.88 7.68
N VAL A 251 -35.64 22.96 7.82
CA VAL A 251 -35.95 21.52 7.98
C VAL A 251 -36.65 21.24 9.30
N PHE A 252 -36.16 21.84 10.40
CA PHE A 252 -36.66 21.49 11.74
C PHE A 252 -37.84 22.35 12.22
N ALA A 253 -38.03 23.54 11.66
CA ALA A 253 -39.20 24.38 12.04
C ALA A 253 -40.54 23.69 11.73
N ARG A 254 -40.62 22.95 10.62
CA ARG A 254 -41.82 22.22 10.21
C ARG A 254 -41.92 20.81 10.78
N MET A 255 -40.82 20.30 11.34
CA MET A 255 -40.75 18.97 11.93
C MET A 255 -40.02 19.02 13.27
N PRO A 256 -40.70 19.57 14.33
CA PRO A 256 -40.08 19.69 15.64
C PRO A 256 -39.58 18.36 16.22
N THR A 257 -40.23 17.24 15.86
CA THR A 257 -39.78 15.88 16.22
C THR A 257 -38.43 15.47 15.62
N LEU A 258 -37.95 16.19 14.61
CA LEU A 258 -36.60 15.99 14.07
C LEU A 258 -35.54 16.86 14.76
N MET A 259 -35.94 17.88 15.54
CA MET A 259 -34.97 18.71 16.28
C MET A 259 -34.18 17.91 17.32
N GLU A 260 -34.75 16.85 17.85
CA GLU A 260 -34.12 15.92 18.80
C GLU A 260 -33.24 14.88 18.10
N ILE A 261 -33.30 14.79 16.75
CA ILE A 261 -32.51 13.82 15.98
C ILE A 261 -31.14 14.40 15.74
N GLN A 262 -30.14 13.78 16.32
CA GLN A 262 -28.74 14.06 15.97
C GLN A 262 -28.47 13.58 14.54
N LEU A 263 -28.16 14.53 13.64
CA LEU A 263 -27.78 14.17 12.27
C LEU A 263 -26.47 13.39 12.28
N PRO A 264 -26.38 12.29 11.51
CA PRO A 264 -25.12 11.55 11.37
C PRO A 264 -23.98 12.46 10.94
N ARG A 265 -22.78 12.22 11.49
CA ARG A 265 -21.55 12.86 11.03
C ARG A 265 -20.92 12.02 9.93
N GLY A 266 -20.34 12.66 8.93
CA GLY A 266 -19.71 11.99 7.83
C GLY A 266 -18.32 12.51 7.51
N GLU A 267 -17.52 11.67 6.91
CA GLU A 267 -16.28 12.04 6.26
C GLU A 267 -16.23 11.43 4.85
N PHE A 268 -15.74 12.21 3.89
CA PHE A 268 -15.51 11.76 2.52
C PHE A 268 -14.03 11.85 2.22
N TRP A 269 -13.43 10.71 1.85
CA TRP A 269 -12.03 10.60 1.52
C TRP A 269 -11.84 10.29 0.04
N VAL A 270 -10.93 11.02 -0.61
CA VAL A 270 -10.60 10.88 -2.03
C VAL A 270 -9.13 10.56 -2.18
N TYR A 271 -8.82 9.50 -2.93
CA TYR A 271 -7.46 9.04 -3.24
C TYR A 271 -7.16 9.16 -4.74
N ARG A 272 -7.40 10.36 -5.31
CA ARG A 272 -7.25 10.61 -6.74
C ARG A 272 -5.85 10.28 -7.28
N HIS A 273 -4.82 10.36 -6.43
CA HIS A 273 -3.44 10.00 -6.77
C HIS A 273 -3.27 8.49 -7.00
N ILE A 274 -4.13 7.65 -6.39
CA ILE A 274 -4.11 6.20 -6.59
C ILE A 274 -4.97 5.82 -7.79
N ASN A 275 -6.24 6.21 -7.76
CA ASN A 275 -7.21 5.95 -8.83
C ASN A 275 -8.39 6.93 -8.70
N ARG A 276 -9.04 7.26 -9.84
CA ARG A 276 -10.24 8.10 -9.84
C ARG A 276 -11.42 7.49 -9.08
N ASP A 277 -11.50 6.14 -9.03
CA ASP A 277 -12.56 5.41 -8.36
C ASP A 277 -12.29 5.19 -6.86
N ALA A 278 -11.11 5.58 -6.37
CA ALA A 278 -10.72 5.46 -4.97
C ALA A 278 -11.33 6.56 -4.10
N GLN A 279 -12.58 6.34 -3.71
CA GLN A 279 -13.35 7.24 -2.86
C GLN A 279 -14.11 6.47 -1.78
N TYR A 280 -14.27 7.08 -0.59
CA TYR A 280 -14.85 6.43 0.58
C TYR A 280 -15.70 7.42 1.35
N VAL A 281 -16.91 7.02 1.71
CA VAL A 281 -17.79 7.73 2.62
C VAL A 281 -17.80 6.98 3.95
N PHE A 282 -17.54 7.70 5.04
CA PHE A 282 -17.61 7.18 6.40
C PHE A 282 -18.71 7.89 7.15
N VAL A 283 -19.49 7.15 7.93
CA VAL A 283 -20.65 7.66 8.66
C VAL A 283 -20.56 7.25 10.13
N SER A 284 -20.76 8.23 11.00
CA SER A 284 -20.91 8.03 12.46
C SER A 284 -22.33 8.43 12.86
N ARG A 285 -23.08 7.50 13.45
CA ARG A 285 -24.42 7.70 13.99
C ARG A 285 -24.37 7.63 15.51
N ASP A 286 -25.13 8.49 16.17
CA ASP A 286 -25.28 8.49 17.63
C ASP A 286 -23.93 8.50 18.39
N ASN A 287 -22.97 9.26 17.89
CA ASN A 287 -21.58 9.33 18.38
C ASN A 287 -20.81 8.00 18.37
N LYS A 288 -21.32 6.98 17.67
CA LYS A 288 -20.62 5.71 17.48
C LYS A 288 -19.41 5.85 16.54
N PRO A 289 -18.49 4.87 16.55
CA PRO A 289 -17.36 4.83 15.62
C PRO A 289 -17.78 4.98 14.16
N TYR A 290 -16.90 5.55 13.36
CA TYR A 290 -17.15 5.70 11.93
C TYR A 290 -17.19 4.35 11.21
N ARG A 291 -18.24 4.13 10.43
CA ARG A 291 -18.38 2.95 9.56
C ARG A 291 -18.37 3.35 8.10
N LEU A 292 -17.84 2.48 7.25
CA LEU A 292 -17.90 2.65 5.80
C LEU A 292 -19.37 2.58 5.35
N GLY A 293 -19.81 3.58 4.60
CA GLY A 293 -21.18 3.71 4.17
C GLY A 293 -21.32 4.49 2.88
N THR A 294 -22.53 4.99 2.66
CA THR A 294 -22.93 5.78 1.49
C THR A 294 -23.41 7.18 1.95
N SER A 295 -23.64 8.08 0.99
CA SER A 295 -24.24 9.40 1.28
C SER A 295 -25.62 9.29 1.92
N PHE A 296 -26.37 8.22 1.63
CA PHE A 296 -27.70 7.97 2.17
C PHE A 296 -27.67 7.57 3.64
N ASP A 297 -26.57 7.00 4.11
CA ASP A 297 -26.38 6.69 5.52
C ASP A 297 -26.25 7.94 6.39
N LEU A 298 -26.03 9.11 5.79
CA LEU A 298 -26.06 10.42 6.44
C LEU A 298 -27.48 10.96 6.67
N LEU A 299 -28.48 10.34 6.05
CA LEU A 299 -29.87 10.68 6.30
C LEU A 299 -30.39 9.90 7.52
N PRO A 300 -31.09 10.57 8.46
CA PRO A 300 -31.72 9.87 9.57
C PRO A 300 -32.73 8.82 9.10
N SER A 301 -32.69 7.62 9.62
CA SER A 301 -33.61 6.53 9.24
C SER A 301 -35.09 6.91 9.48
N ARG A 302 -35.38 7.72 10.52
CA ARG A 302 -36.71 8.26 10.77
C ARG A 302 -37.20 9.22 9.69
N LEU A 303 -36.30 9.89 8.99
CA LEU A 303 -36.63 10.73 7.84
C LEU A 303 -36.99 9.88 6.62
N LEU A 304 -36.16 8.86 6.32
CA LEU A 304 -36.39 7.97 5.19
C LEU A 304 -37.66 7.12 5.35
N SER A 305 -37.94 6.69 6.57
CA SER A 305 -39.17 5.92 6.85
C SER A 305 -40.38 6.80 6.77
N GLY A 306 -41.31 6.46 5.84
CA GLY A 306 -42.63 7.14 5.72
C GLY A 306 -42.60 8.35 4.78
N ILE A 307 -41.62 8.49 3.90
CA ILE A 307 -41.74 9.35 2.71
C ILE A 307 -42.90 8.81 1.87
N GLY A 308 -43.88 9.65 1.54
CA GLY A 308 -45.07 9.23 0.80
C GLY A 308 -46.03 10.38 0.54
N ALA A 309 -47.21 10.07 0.00
CA ALA A 309 -48.21 11.05 -0.44
C ALA A 309 -48.94 11.79 0.68
N THR A 310 -48.83 11.33 1.94
CA THR A 310 -49.46 12.00 3.11
C THR A 310 -48.76 13.34 3.36
N THR A 311 -49.46 14.32 3.97
CA THR A 311 -48.88 15.62 4.33
C THR A 311 -47.53 15.45 5.08
N ARG A 312 -47.51 14.58 6.08
CA ARG A 312 -46.30 14.30 6.85
C ARG A 312 -45.20 13.62 6.00
N GLY A 313 -45.60 12.78 5.04
CA GLY A 313 -44.67 12.12 4.08
C GLY A 313 -44.08 13.12 3.09
N GLN A 314 -44.85 14.09 2.67
CA GLN A 314 -44.38 15.20 1.80
C GLN A 314 -43.35 16.09 2.55
N GLU A 315 -43.63 16.44 3.82
CA GLU A 315 -42.70 17.24 4.63
C GLU A 315 -41.36 16.50 4.86
N LYS A 316 -41.40 15.18 5.11
CA LYS A 316 -40.18 14.36 5.17
C LYS A 316 -39.40 14.37 3.83
N ALA A 317 -40.12 14.31 2.73
CA ALA A 317 -39.50 14.36 1.40
C ALA A 317 -38.79 15.71 1.15
N ARG A 318 -39.47 16.84 1.48
CA ARG A 318 -38.89 18.18 1.38
C ARG A 318 -37.62 18.31 2.23
N ALA A 319 -37.64 17.78 3.46
CA ALA A 319 -36.48 17.76 4.34
C ALA A 319 -35.33 16.91 3.76
N ALA A 320 -35.63 15.71 3.25
CA ALA A 320 -34.64 14.83 2.63
C ALA A 320 -33.97 15.47 1.43
N ILE A 321 -34.73 16.10 0.52
CA ILE A 321 -34.21 16.77 -0.67
C ILE A 321 -33.21 17.88 -0.28
N ARG A 322 -33.54 18.72 0.69
CA ARG A 322 -32.67 19.79 1.13
C ARG A 322 -31.39 19.29 1.79
N ILE A 323 -31.49 18.24 2.61
CA ILE A 323 -30.31 17.62 3.24
C ILE A 323 -29.42 16.99 2.16
N LEU A 324 -30.02 16.25 1.22
CA LEU A 324 -29.27 15.68 0.10
C LEU A 324 -28.61 16.76 -0.78
N ALA A 325 -29.31 17.85 -1.10
CA ALA A 325 -28.73 18.95 -1.86
C ALA A 325 -27.49 19.53 -1.17
N GLU A 326 -27.54 19.75 0.13
CA GLU A 326 -26.40 20.24 0.91
C GLU A 326 -25.22 19.24 0.90
N LEU A 327 -25.50 17.95 1.13
CA LEU A 327 -24.48 16.90 1.15
C LEU A 327 -23.86 16.70 -0.24
N TYR A 328 -24.69 16.59 -1.27
CA TYR A 328 -24.17 16.43 -2.64
C TYR A 328 -23.42 17.66 -3.13
N GLY A 329 -23.75 18.87 -2.66
CA GLY A 329 -22.95 20.07 -2.90
C GLY A 329 -21.54 19.96 -2.34
N GLN A 330 -21.37 19.41 -1.14
CA GLN A 330 -20.07 19.16 -0.54
C GLN A 330 -19.30 18.03 -1.27
N LEU A 331 -19.99 16.99 -1.70
CA LEU A 331 -19.42 15.86 -2.43
C LEU A 331 -19.02 16.25 -3.87
N ALA A 332 -19.89 16.96 -4.60
CA ALA A 332 -19.70 17.35 -5.99
C ALA A 332 -18.47 18.24 -6.20
N THR A 333 -18.18 19.16 -5.27
CA THR A 333 -16.97 19.98 -5.31
C THR A 333 -15.67 19.18 -5.21
N ASN A 334 -15.74 17.94 -4.76
CA ASN A 334 -14.60 17.09 -4.50
C ASN A 334 -14.50 15.89 -5.46
N HIS A 335 -15.64 15.45 -6.01
CA HIS A 335 -15.66 14.32 -6.93
C HIS A 335 -16.79 14.42 -7.96
N PRO A 336 -16.51 14.28 -9.29
CA PRO A 336 -17.49 14.50 -10.36
C PRO A 336 -18.72 13.57 -10.34
N LEU A 337 -18.59 12.36 -9.73
CA LEU A 337 -19.70 11.40 -9.62
C LEU A 337 -20.98 12.04 -9.07
N PHE A 338 -20.85 12.99 -8.16
CA PHE A 338 -22.00 13.61 -7.49
C PHE A 338 -22.52 14.90 -8.16
N GLY A 339 -21.85 15.34 -9.25
CA GLY A 339 -22.12 16.63 -9.86
C GLY A 339 -23.52 16.75 -10.46
N LEU A 340 -23.94 15.77 -11.26
CA LEU A 340 -25.27 15.78 -11.91
C LEU A 340 -26.38 15.69 -10.86
N ARG A 341 -26.22 14.82 -9.90
CA ARG A 341 -27.20 14.69 -8.78
C ARG A 341 -27.33 15.96 -7.97
N TYR A 342 -26.21 16.63 -7.74
CA TYR A 342 -26.22 17.93 -7.07
C TYR A 342 -27.04 18.96 -7.84
N GLN A 343 -26.87 19.04 -9.18
CA GLN A 343 -27.60 20.00 -10.00
C GLN A 343 -29.12 19.78 -9.91
N ASP A 344 -29.58 18.54 -10.05
CA ASP A 344 -30.99 18.20 -9.96
C ASP A 344 -31.55 18.51 -8.57
N LEU A 345 -30.85 18.11 -7.51
CA LEU A 345 -31.25 18.34 -6.13
C LEU A 345 -31.28 19.83 -5.78
N ALA A 346 -30.27 20.59 -6.21
CA ALA A 346 -30.19 22.02 -5.93
C ALA A 346 -31.31 22.79 -6.66
N THR A 347 -31.56 22.46 -7.93
CA THR A 347 -32.65 23.08 -8.72
C THR A 347 -34.00 22.78 -8.07
N TYR A 348 -34.24 21.55 -7.70
CA TYR A 348 -35.50 21.17 -7.06
C TYR A 348 -35.65 21.77 -5.66
N ALA A 349 -34.56 21.90 -4.89
CA ALA A 349 -34.60 22.55 -3.59
C ALA A 349 -34.92 24.04 -3.66
N LEU A 350 -34.39 24.75 -4.68
CA LEU A 350 -34.76 26.15 -4.95
C LEU A 350 -36.22 26.27 -5.33
N TRP A 351 -36.72 25.40 -6.19
CA TRP A 351 -38.14 25.36 -6.53
C TRP A 351 -39.03 25.08 -5.31
N LEU A 352 -38.64 24.18 -4.39
CA LEU A 352 -39.34 23.96 -3.15
C LEU A 352 -39.43 25.22 -2.26
N ASP A 353 -38.39 26.03 -2.24
CA ASP A 353 -38.37 27.29 -1.49
C ASP A 353 -39.38 28.29 -2.04
N GLU A 354 -39.45 28.39 -3.39
CA GLU A 354 -40.45 29.23 -4.04
C GLU A 354 -41.87 28.72 -3.84
N LEU A 355 -42.10 27.41 -3.91
CA LEU A 355 -43.39 26.80 -3.62
C LEU A 355 -43.85 27.08 -2.20
N GLU A 356 -42.98 26.93 -1.20
CA GLU A 356 -43.29 27.18 0.21
C GLU A 356 -43.68 28.65 0.44
N LEU A 357 -42.97 29.58 -0.23
CA LEU A 357 -43.26 30.97 -0.15
C LEU A 357 -44.63 31.31 -0.78
N ALA A 358 -44.95 30.64 -1.89
CA ALA A 358 -46.26 30.74 -2.54
C ALA A 358 -47.39 30.18 -1.64
N GLU A 359 -47.17 29.00 -1.03
CA GLU A 359 -48.09 28.38 -0.06
C GLU A 359 -48.36 29.29 1.17
N GLU A 360 -47.29 29.90 1.71
CA GLU A 360 -47.39 30.83 2.83
C GLU A 360 -48.19 32.10 2.43
N THR A 361 -47.92 32.63 1.25
CA THR A 361 -48.65 33.80 0.72
C THR A 361 -50.12 33.47 0.50
N ALA A 362 -50.44 32.33 -0.11
CA ALA A 362 -51.81 31.87 -0.31
C ALA A 362 -52.56 31.66 1.02
N ASN A 363 -51.91 31.05 2.02
CA ASN A 363 -52.50 30.89 3.33
C ASN A 363 -52.73 32.21 4.07
N TRP A 364 -51.78 33.18 3.92
CA TRP A 364 -51.94 34.52 4.48
C TRP A 364 -53.11 35.25 3.87
N VAL A 365 -53.24 35.24 2.54
CA VAL A 365 -54.36 35.85 1.82
C VAL A 365 -55.67 35.22 2.24
N ARG A 366 -55.78 33.89 2.32
CA ARG A 366 -56.95 33.16 2.76
C ARG A 366 -57.36 33.51 4.21
N LEU A 367 -56.42 33.59 5.13
CA LEU A 367 -56.68 33.95 6.51
C LEU A 367 -57.16 35.43 6.62
N ARG A 368 -56.53 36.32 5.88
CA ARG A 368 -56.88 37.72 5.87
C ARG A 368 -58.27 37.97 5.25
N SER A 369 -58.60 37.25 4.18
CA SER A 369 -59.94 37.35 3.56
C SER A 369 -61.08 36.88 4.46
N GLN A 370 -60.77 36.10 5.51
CA GLN A 370 -61.75 35.67 6.54
C GLN A 370 -62.01 36.72 7.62
N VAL A 371 -61.08 37.69 7.78
CA VAL A 371 -61.09 38.65 8.89
C VAL A 371 -61.32 40.08 8.42
N THR A 372 -60.85 40.44 7.26
CA THR A 372 -60.96 41.80 6.64
C THR A 372 -61.11 41.67 5.14
N ASP A 373 -61.78 42.69 4.52
CA ASP A 373 -61.81 42.83 3.08
C ASP A 373 -60.39 42.99 2.53
N LEU A 374 -60.07 42.20 1.48
CA LEU A 374 -58.79 42.32 0.77
C LEU A 374 -58.76 43.65 0.01
N PRO A 375 -57.60 44.30 -0.17
CA PRO A 375 -57.45 45.42 -1.09
C PRO A 375 -57.86 44.99 -2.49
N ASP A 376 -58.54 45.92 -3.24
CA ASP A 376 -58.97 45.68 -4.61
C ASP A 376 -57.84 45.29 -5.56
N GLU A 377 -56.62 45.73 -5.27
CA GLU A 377 -55.39 45.30 -5.95
C GLU A 377 -54.33 44.85 -4.95
N LEU A 378 -53.84 43.62 -5.14
CA LEU A 378 -52.68 43.09 -4.44
C LEU A 378 -51.40 43.62 -5.08
N ASP A 379 -50.36 43.83 -4.28
CA ASP A 379 -49.08 44.23 -4.82
C ASP A 379 -48.54 43.18 -5.83
N PRO A 380 -47.75 43.60 -6.83
CA PRO A 380 -47.34 42.73 -7.96
C PRO A 380 -46.59 41.49 -7.52
N GLU A 381 -45.87 41.52 -6.38
CA GLU A 381 -45.10 40.37 -5.89
C GLU A 381 -46.02 39.37 -5.22
N THR A 382 -46.98 39.84 -4.42
CA THR A 382 -48.01 38.99 -3.82
C THR A 382 -48.87 38.34 -4.91
N GLN A 383 -49.26 39.07 -5.95
CA GLN A 383 -50.01 38.51 -7.08
C GLN A 383 -49.20 37.47 -7.86
N ARG A 384 -47.94 37.72 -8.10
CA ARG A 384 -47.03 36.73 -8.74
C ARG A 384 -46.91 35.45 -7.94
N ARG A 385 -46.77 35.53 -6.63
CA ARG A 385 -46.72 34.37 -5.71
C ARG A 385 -48.01 33.59 -5.67
N LEU A 386 -49.16 34.26 -5.69
CA LEU A 386 -50.47 33.63 -5.79
C LEU A 386 -50.64 32.88 -7.12
N ASN A 387 -50.29 33.50 -8.23
CA ASN A 387 -50.32 32.86 -9.56
C ASN A 387 -49.41 31.62 -9.58
N MET A 388 -48.25 31.72 -8.96
CA MET A 388 -47.34 30.58 -8.81
C MET A 388 -47.93 29.46 -7.93
N ALA A 389 -48.54 29.79 -6.83
CA ALA A 389 -49.23 28.83 -5.98
C ALA A 389 -50.38 28.13 -6.74
N GLU A 390 -51.18 28.86 -7.52
CA GLU A 390 -52.22 28.29 -8.39
C GLU A 390 -51.65 27.37 -9.45
N MET A 391 -50.63 27.81 -10.17
CA MET A 391 -49.91 26.97 -11.17
C MET A 391 -49.41 25.68 -10.56
N MET A 392 -48.97 25.70 -9.32
CA MET A 392 -48.41 24.57 -8.59
C MET A 392 -49.49 23.70 -7.90
N GLY A 393 -50.76 24.03 -8.12
CA GLY A 393 -51.90 23.28 -7.57
C GLY A 393 -52.13 23.50 -6.07
N VAL A 394 -51.60 24.57 -5.49
CA VAL A 394 -51.94 25.04 -4.14
C VAL A 394 -53.31 25.70 -4.22
N PRO A 395 -54.33 25.26 -3.45
CA PRO A 395 -55.66 25.87 -3.52
C PRO A 395 -55.63 27.27 -2.91
N VAL A 396 -55.71 28.28 -3.75
CA VAL A 396 -55.75 29.72 -3.35
C VAL A 396 -57.17 30.18 -3.17
N MET A 397 -58.05 29.95 -4.11
CA MET A 397 -59.50 30.18 -4.06
C MET A 397 -60.17 29.39 -5.20
N GLY A 398 -60.65 28.21 -4.98
CA GLY A 398 -61.55 27.48 -5.88
C GLY A 398 -61.06 27.24 -7.33
N GLY A 399 -59.79 27.36 -7.63
CA GLY A 399 -59.24 27.29 -8.95
C GLY A 399 -58.81 25.89 -9.42
N MET A 400 -58.88 25.65 -10.73
CA MET A 400 -58.44 24.40 -11.39
C MET A 400 -56.94 24.16 -11.27
N ARG A 401 -56.56 22.92 -11.09
CA ARG A 401 -55.15 22.47 -11.19
C ARG A 401 -54.67 22.58 -12.66
N TYR A 402 -53.59 23.28 -12.89
CA TYR A 402 -52.86 23.24 -14.17
C TYR A 402 -51.72 22.23 -14.08
N PRO A 403 -51.54 21.38 -15.09
CA PRO A 403 -50.35 20.52 -15.15
C PRO A 403 -49.15 21.38 -15.51
N GLY A 404 -48.15 21.40 -14.63
CA GLY A 404 -46.86 22.06 -14.90
C GLY A 404 -45.95 21.22 -15.79
N LEU A 405 -44.91 21.78 -16.33
CA LEU A 405 -43.97 21.15 -17.29
C LEU A 405 -42.59 20.92 -16.62
N GLY A 406 -42.07 19.69 -16.63
CA GLY A 406 -40.71 19.35 -16.29
C GLY A 406 -40.48 18.74 -14.89
N LEU A 407 -39.28 18.94 -14.29
CA LEU A 407 -38.89 18.41 -12.96
C LEU A 407 -39.84 18.91 -11.86
N ALA A 408 -40.41 20.10 -12.00
CA ALA A 408 -41.37 20.71 -11.11
C ALA A 408 -42.74 19.98 -11.04
N ASP A 409 -43.03 19.10 -12.01
CA ASP A 409 -44.29 18.35 -12.06
C ASP A 409 -44.34 17.16 -11.11
N GLN A 410 -43.20 16.75 -10.58
CA GLN A 410 -43.15 15.61 -9.67
C GLN A 410 -43.44 16.03 -8.22
N PRO A 411 -44.40 15.40 -7.56
CA PRO A 411 -44.58 15.62 -6.12
C PRO A 411 -43.30 15.38 -5.34
N PRO A 412 -43.00 16.15 -4.27
CA PRO A 412 -41.75 16.04 -3.51
C PRO A 412 -41.37 14.63 -3.07
N HIS A 413 -42.39 13.81 -2.71
CA HIS A 413 -42.13 12.42 -2.28
C HIS A 413 -41.65 11.53 -3.43
N LEU A 414 -42.18 11.69 -4.64
CA LEU A 414 -41.75 10.93 -5.83
C LEU A 414 -40.35 11.34 -6.27
N PHE A 415 -40.07 12.64 -6.29
CA PHE A 415 -38.76 13.17 -6.60
C PHE A 415 -37.71 12.66 -5.57
N ALA A 416 -38.01 12.74 -4.26
CA ALA A 416 -37.11 12.26 -3.22
C ALA A 416 -36.82 10.75 -3.36
N LEU A 417 -37.87 9.94 -3.56
CA LEU A 417 -37.72 8.49 -3.73
C LEU A 417 -36.88 8.14 -4.96
N ARG A 418 -37.12 8.85 -6.09
CA ARG A 418 -36.31 8.66 -7.30
C ARG A 418 -34.85 8.98 -7.06
N MET A 419 -34.57 10.16 -6.49
CA MET A 419 -33.18 10.59 -6.22
C MET A 419 -32.47 9.65 -5.25
N ILE A 420 -33.16 9.11 -4.25
CA ILE A 420 -32.59 8.12 -3.34
C ILE A 420 -32.29 6.81 -4.09
N GLN A 421 -33.23 6.32 -4.89
CA GLN A 421 -33.07 5.05 -5.60
C GLN A 421 -31.94 5.12 -6.64
N GLU A 422 -31.95 6.13 -7.50
CA GLU A 422 -30.95 6.31 -8.55
C GLU A 422 -29.56 6.56 -7.94
N GLY A 423 -29.48 7.40 -6.89
CA GLY A 423 -28.24 7.67 -6.19
C GLY A 423 -27.63 6.41 -5.50
N LYS A 424 -28.47 5.54 -4.93
CA LYS A 424 -27.99 4.24 -4.41
C LYS A 424 -27.38 3.36 -5.48
N ILE A 425 -28.05 3.27 -6.64
CA ILE A 425 -27.52 2.49 -7.78
C ILE A 425 -26.15 3.01 -8.21
N GLU A 426 -26.02 4.34 -8.35
CA GLU A 426 -24.73 4.97 -8.72
C GLU A 426 -23.62 4.75 -7.69
N GLU A 427 -23.94 4.82 -6.40
CA GLU A 427 -22.96 4.56 -5.34
C GLU A 427 -22.60 3.07 -5.28
N ASP A 428 -23.53 2.15 -5.48
CA ASP A 428 -23.26 0.71 -5.55
C ASP A 428 -22.34 0.38 -6.74
N GLU A 429 -22.60 0.97 -7.92
CA GLU A 429 -21.71 0.85 -9.08
C GLU A 429 -20.31 1.46 -8.80
N ALA A 430 -20.24 2.59 -8.10
CA ALA A 430 -18.96 3.19 -7.70
C ALA A 430 -18.20 2.30 -6.71
N ILE A 431 -18.89 1.60 -5.81
CA ILE A 431 -18.30 0.63 -4.90
C ILE A 431 -17.73 -0.56 -5.68
N MET A 432 -18.48 -1.11 -6.66
CA MET A 432 -17.99 -2.20 -7.51
C MET A 432 -16.76 -1.79 -8.31
N ARG A 433 -16.79 -0.63 -9.00
CA ARG A 433 -15.61 -0.10 -9.71
C ARG A 433 -14.40 0.10 -8.79
N ARG A 434 -14.63 0.55 -7.56
CA ARG A 434 -13.57 0.70 -6.56
C ARG A 434 -12.92 -0.64 -6.21
N GLU A 435 -13.72 -1.70 -6.00
CA GLU A 435 -13.22 -3.04 -5.69
C GLU A 435 -12.39 -3.64 -6.83
N GLU A 436 -12.75 -3.34 -8.09
CA GLU A 436 -12.02 -3.80 -9.28
C GLU A 436 -10.74 -3.01 -9.54
N HIS A 437 -10.77 -1.68 -9.40
CA HIS A 437 -9.73 -0.80 -9.91
C HIS A 437 -8.77 -0.29 -8.83
N VAL A 438 -9.14 -0.33 -7.54
CA VAL A 438 -8.30 0.19 -6.46
C VAL A 438 -7.47 -0.94 -5.86
N PRO A 439 -6.14 -0.79 -5.79
CA PRO A 439 -5.29 -1.81 -5.22
C PRO A 439 -5.65 -2.06 -3.75
N ARG A 440 -5.53 -3.32 -3.33
CA ARG A 440 -5.78 -3.69 -1.93
C ARG A 440 -4.90 -2.92 -0.96
N VAL A 441 -3.66 -2.70 -1.32
CA VAL A 441 -2.65 -1.97 -0.54
C VAL A 441 -1.88 -1.05 -1.47
N TYR A 442 -1.62 0.16 -1.00
CA TYR A 442 -0.83 1.15 -1.72
C TYR A 442 0.32 1.66 -0.86
N SER A 443 1.48 1.86 -1.45
CA SER A 443 2.66 2.45 -0.80
C SER A 443 3.01 3.77 -1.48
N ASN A 444 3.23 4.81 -0.68
CA ASN A 444 3.63 6.13 -1.17
C ASN A 444 5.13 6.43 -0.98
N LEU A 445 5.92 5.41 -0.65
CA LEU A 445 7.35 5.56 -0.36
C LEU A 445 8.16 6.23 -1.46
N PHE A 446 7.75 6.04 -2.72
CA PHE A 446 8.45 6.55 -3.90
C PHE A 446 7.60 7.45 -4.79
N GLU A 447 6.50 8.01 -4.28
CA GLU A 447 5.64 8.92 -5.06
C GLU A 447 6.39 10.15 -5.59
N ASP A 448 7.39 10.60 -4.86
CA ASP A 448 8.22 11.74 -5.24
C ASP A 448 9.43 11.36 -6.10
N VAL A 449 9.67 10.09 -6.38
CA VAL A 449 10.84 9.58 -7.10
C VAL A 449 10.39 9.03 -8.44
N GLU A 450 11.07 9.41 -9.51
CA GLU A 450 10.74 8.90 -10.84
C GLU A 450 11.19 7.44 -11.00
N PRO A 451 10.45 6.62 -11.77
CA PRO A 451 10.92 5.30 -12.15
C PRO A 451 12.13 5.42 -13.11
N LEU A 452 13.15 4.60 -12.88
CA LEU A 452 14.29 4.46 -13.79
C LEU A 452 14.03 3.24 -14.70
N PRO A 453 13.71 3.44 -15.99
CA PRO A 453 13.51 2.31 -16.89
C PRO A 453 14.86 1.64 -17.19
N VAL A 454 14.97 0.38 -16.80
CA VAL A 454 16.15 -0.46 -17.05
C VAL A 454 15.74 -1.76 -17.72
N ALA A 455 16.59 -2.28 -18.57
CA ALA A 455 16.48 -3.63 -19.11
C ALA A 455 17.36 -4.56 -18.28
N VAL A 456 16.85 -5.75 -17.98
CA VAL A 456 17.55 -6.73 -17.14
C VAL A 456 17.42 -8.12 -17.74
N ARG A 457 18.52 -8.87 -17.70
CA ARG A 457 18.55 -10.28 -18.05
C ARG A 457 19.34 -11.04 -16.98
N LEU A 458 18.78 -12.17 -16.57
CA LEU A 458 19.37 -13.08 -15.61
C LEU A 458 19.68 -14.39 -16.32
N ALA A 459 20.86 -14.97 -16.03
CA ALA A 459 21.21 -16.31 -16.47
C ALA A 459 21.99 -17.04 -15.36
N ARG A 460 21.62 -18.30 -15.10
CA ARG A 460 22.22 -19.16 -14.08
C ARG A 460 23.18 -20.13 -14.77
N PHE A 461 24.32 -20.34 -14.15
CA PHE A 461 25.39 -21.25 -14.59
C PHE A 461 25.78 -22.12 -13.40
N LEU A 462 26.25 -23.33 -13.67
CA LEU A 462 26.79 -24.23 -12.65
C LEU A 462 28.32 -24.08 -12.59
N ASP A 463 28.87 -23.79 -11.42
CA ASP A 463 30.30 -23.75 -11.18
C ASP A 463 30.83 -25.18 -10.91
N ALA A 464 32.14 -25.38 -11.06
CA ALA A 464 32.80 -26.69 -10.90
C ALA A 464 32.65 -27.28 -9.46
N ASP A 465 32.34 -26.42 -8.46
CA ASP A 465 32.08 -26.81 -7.08
C ASP A 465 30.60 -27.22 -6.82
N GLY A 466 29.78 -27.26 -7.88
CA GLY A 466 28.36 -27.59 -7.79
C GLY A 466 27.47 -26.43 -7.32
N THR A 467 28.05 -25.25 -7.11
CA THR A 467 27.24 -24.06 -6.76
C THR A 467 26.67 -23.39 -8.01
N THR A 468 25.46 -22.84 -7.88
CA THR A 468 24.84 -22.06 -8.95
C THR A 468 25.34 -20.62 -8.92
N ARG A 469 25.99 -20.19 -9.98
CA ARG A 469 26.38 -18.81 -10.21
C ARG A 469 25.31 -18.11 -11.05
N THR A 470 24.71 -17.08 -10.50
CA THR A 470 23.73 -16.24 -11.21
C THR A 470 24.40 -14.99 -11.72
N ARG A 471 24.35 -14.79 -13.03
CA ARG A 471 24.79 -13.57 -13.71
C ARG A 471 23.59 -12.72 -14.06
N LEU A 472 23.64 -11.47 -13.64
CA LEU A 472 22.59 -10.49 -13.91
C LEU A 472 23.19 -9.34 -14.70
N TYR A 473 22.70 -9.15 -15.91
CA TYR A 473 23.09 -8.06 -16.80
C TYR A 473 21.97 -7.04 -16.83
N TRP A 474 22.30 -5.78 -16.60
CA TRP A 474 21.35 -4.70 -16.72
C TRP A 474 21.91 -3.57 -17.59
N SER A 475 21.04 -2.83 -18.25
CA SER A 475 21.38 -1.68 -19.07
C SER A 475 20.22 -0.69 -19.12
N ALA A 476 20.51 0.55 -19.50
CA ALA A 476 19.51 1.58 -19.71
C ALA A 476 19.90 2.44 -20.92
N SER A 477 18.92 3.02 -21.60
CA SER A 477 19.23 4.04 -22.62
C SER A 477 19.74 5.32 -21.96
N ASN A 478 20.60 6.09 -22.62
CA ASN A 478 21.07 7.37 -22.10
C ASN A 478 19.90 8.31 -21.76
N LYS A 479 18.82 8.30 -22.56
CA LYS A 479 17.58 9.05 -22.31
C LYS A 479 16.86 8.63 -21.01
N ALA A 480 17.03 7.41 -20.53
CA ALA A 480 16.43 6.95 -19.29
C ALA A 480 16.95 7.72 -18.06
N PHE A 481 18.19 8.22 -18.13
CA PHE A 481 18.79 9.01 -17.06
C PHE A 481 18.40 10.48 -17.07
N GLN A 482 17.72 10.98 -18.12
CA GLN A 482 17.27 12.37 -18.18
C GLN A 482 16.27 12.65 -17.05
N PRO A 483 16.46 13.72 -16.25
CA PRO A 483 15.52 14.11 -15.20
C PRO A 483 14.17 14.53 -15.79
N GLY A 484 13.10 13.87 -15.38
CA GLY A 484 11.75 14.29 -15.66
C GLY A 484 11.30 15.41 -14.71
N LYS A 485 10.01 15.66 -14.63
CA LYS A 485 9.47 16.81 -13.86
C LYS A 485 9.76 16.74 -12.35
N LEU A 486 9.60 15.56 -11.76
CA LEU A 486 9.84 15.36 -10.31
C LEU A 486 11.32 15.45 -9.96
N ALA A 487 12.17 14.79 -10.75
CA ALA A 487 13.62 14.85 -10.58
C ALA A 487 14.16 16.28 -10.76
N GLN A 488 13.66 17.03 -11.75
CA GLN A 488 14.02 18.44 -11.94
C GLN A 488 13.58 19.32 -10.77
N LYS A 489 12.41 19.07 -10.19
CA LYS A 489 11.94 19.76 -8.97
C LYS A 489 12.92 19.52 -7.82
N ARG A 490 13.29 18.26 -7.56
CA ARG A 490 14.27 17.90 -6.53
C ARG A 490 15.66 18.51 -6.74
N LEU A 491 16.13 18.55 -8.00
CA LEU A 491 17.39 19.21 -8.34
C LEU A 491 17.35 20.70 -8.05
N ARG A 492 16.24 21.38 -8.32
CA ARG A 492 16.05 22.81 -8.00
C ARG A 492 16.03 23.05 -6.49
N GLU A 493 15.28 22.26 -5.74
CA GLU A 493 15.17 22.35 -4.29
C GLU A 493 16.53 22.12 -3.59
N ALA A 494 17.38 21.25 -4.18
CA ALA A 494 18.72 20.97 -3.68
C ALA A 494 19.80 21.93 -4.22
N GLY A 495 19.47 22.90 -5.08
CA GLY A 495 20.46 23.79 -5.72
C GLY A 495 21.43 23.10 -6.66
N MET A 496 21.05 21.95 -7.24
CA MET A 496 21.92 21.06 -8.04
C MET A 496 21.51 20.99 -9.51
N ILE A 497 20.96 22.08 -10.05
CA ILE A 497 20.62 22.16 -11.49
C ILE A 497 21.89 22.00 -12.32
N GLY A 498 21.85 21.12 -13.33
CA GLY A 498 22.99 20.84 -14.19
C GLY A 498 24.05 19.89 -13.58
N ALA A 499 23.72 19.23 -12.46
CA ALA A 499 24.60 18.22 -11.87
C ALA A 499 24.69 16.95 -12.74
N ASP A 500 25.86 16.31 -12.71
CA ASP A 500 25.98 14.93 -13.19
C ASP A 500 25.33 13.94 -12.24
N PHE A 501 25.30 12.68 -12.62
CA PHE A 501 24.59 11.66 -11.87
C PHE A 501 25.51 10.52 -11.42
N LEU A 502 25.20 9.98 -10.26
CA LEU A 502 25.73 8.72 -9.76
C LEU A 502 24.65 7.66 -9.87
N VAL A 503 24.88 6.65 -10.67
CA VAL A 503 24.00 5.47 -10.77
C VAL A 503 24.60 4.37 -9.91
N THR A 504 23.83 3.85 -8.99
CA THR A 504 24.21 2.73 -8.13
C THR A 504 23.30 1.55 -8.42
N ALA A 505 23.88 0.44 -8.87
CA ALA A 505 23.20 -0.83 -9.01
C ALA A 505 23.61 -1.75 -7.86
N THR A 506 22.65 -2.30 -7.15
CA THR A 506 22.88 -3.22 -6.04
C THR A 506 22.08 -4.48 -6.27
N LEU A 507 22.76 -5.62 -6.20
CA LEU A 507 22.16 -6.95 -6.22
C LEU A 507 22.18 -7.50 -4.80
N ALA A 508 20.99 -7.72 -4.24
CA ALA A 508 20.81 -8.40 -2.97
C ALA A 508 20.44 -9.86 -3.22
N GLN A 509 21.23 -10.78 -2.69
CA GLN A 509 20.89 -12.20 -2.65
C GLN A 509 20.25 -12.52 -1.29
N ARG A 510 19.12 -13.20 -1.31
CA ARG A 510 18.31 -13.54 -0.14
C ARG A 510 18.06 -15.05 -0.07
N ASP A 511 18.03 -15.58 1.14
CA ASP A 511 17.67 -16.97 1.38
C ASP A 511 16.15 -17.21 1.21
N GLU A 512 15.71 -18.44 1.37
CA GLU A 512 14.30 -18.86 1.30
C GLU A 512 13.38 -18.05 2.25
N ALA A 513 13.91 -17.58 3.38
CA ALA A 513 13.20 -16.73 4.34
C ALA A 513 13.37 -15.22 4.06
N TYR A 514 13.84 -14.83 2.87
CA TYR A 514 14.11 -13.47 2.43
C TYR A 514 15.15 -12.71 3.29
N ARG A 515 16.01 -13.41 4.04
CA ARG A 515 17.13 -12.77 4.74
C ARG A 515 18.24 -12.47 3.75
N THR A 516 18.73 -11.25 3.70
CA THR A 516 19.85 -10.85 2.84
C THR A 516 21.12 -11.54 3.30
N ARG A 517 21.73 -12.32 2.40
CA ARG A 517 23.00 -13.03 2.60
C ARG A 517 24.17 -12.22 2.09
N THR A 518 24.05 -11.72 0.84
CA THR A 518 25.11 -10.95 0.19
C THR A 518 24.54 -9.71 -0.50
N LEU A 519 25.40 -8.68 -0.61
CA LEU A 519 25.12 -7.46 -1.33
C LEU A 519 26.29 -7.17 -2.29
N HIS A 520 25.99 -7.08 -3.58
CA HIS A 520 26.95 -6.70 -4.60
C HIS A 520 26.60 -5.32 -5.14
N VAL A 521 27.53 -4.36 -5.02
CA VAL A 521 27.29 -2.97 -5.39
C VAL A 521 28.19 -2.59 -6.53
N ARG A 522 27.62 -2.02 -7.60
CA ARG A 522 28.34 -1.38 -8.69
C ARG A 522 27.89 0.07 -8.81
N ARG A 523 28.83 0.96 -9.05
CA ARG A 523 28.56 2.39 -9.20
C ARG A 523 29.12 2.87 -10.55
N GLN A 524 28.34 3.70 -11.20
CA GLN A 524 28.70 4.32 -12.47
C GLN A 524 28.37 5.81 -12.41
N GLN A 525 29.26 6.64 -12.91
CA GLN A 525 29.00 8.04 -13.13
C GLN A 525 28.41 8.23 -14.54
N VAL A 526 27.35 9.02 -14.63
CA VAL A 526 26.69 9.38 -15.88
C VAL A 526 26.80 10.89 -16.03
N TRP A 527 27.39 11.34 -17.13
CA TRP A 527 27.60 12.75 -17.39
C TRP A 527 26.36 13.36 -18.03
N GLN A 528 26.04 14.57 -17.66
CA GLN A 528 24.90 15.28 -18.26
C GLN A 528 25.06 15.45 -19.76
N ALA A 529 26.29 15.64 -20.24
CA ALA A 529 26.60 15.77 -21.66
C ALA A 529 26.20 14.52 -22.48
N ASP A 530 26.24 13.33 -21.89
CA ASP A 530 25.97 12.07 -22.57
C ASP A 530 24.46 11.76 -22.69
N LEU A 531 23.61 12.48 -21.96
CA LEU A 531 22.15 12.19 -21.89
C LEU A 531 21.45 12.36 -23.24
N ASN A 532 21.94 13.23 -24.08
CA ASN A 532 21.35 13.54 -25.40
C ASN A 532 21.91 12.65 -26.51
N THR A 533 22.93 11.83 -26.21
CA THR A 533 23.49 10.91 -27.22
C THR A 533 22.52 9.75 -27.43
N GLU A 534 22.33 9.38 -28.71
CA GLU A 534 21.63 8.14 -29.04
C GLU A 534 22.57 6.98 -28.70
N GLY A 535 22.15 6.18 -27.72
CA GLY A 535 22.95 5.03 -27.30
C GLY A 535 22.36 4.32 -26.11
N VAL A 536 22.89 3.16 -25.87
CA VAL A 536 22.56 2.32 -24.72
C VAL A 536 23.84 2.23 -23.89
N ALA A 537 23.74 2.46 -22.60
CA ALA A 537 24.85 2.24 -21.69
C ALA A 537 25.33 0.77 -21.81
N ALA A 538 26.62 0.55 -21.77
CA ALA A 538 27.19 -0.80 -21.82
C ALA A 538 26.56 -1.66 -20.73
N PRO A 539 26.17 -2.92 -21.01
CA PRO A 539 25.59 -3.79 -20.01
C PRO A 539 26.52 -3.97 -18.81
N MET A 540 25.99 -3.72 -17.61
CA MET A 540 26.72 -3.94 -16.37
C MET A 540 26.42 -5.33 -15.83
N LEU A 541 27.49 -6.05 -15.43
CA LEU A 541 27.38 -7.36 -14.82
C LEU A 541 27.37 -7.26 -13.29
N LEU A 542 26.44 -7.96 -12.68
CA LEU A 542 26.41 -8.29 -11.25
C LEU A 542 26.31 -9.81 -11.12
N GLU A 543 27.12 -10.39 -10.24
CA GLU A 543 27.12 -11.83 -10.00
C GLU A 543 26.72 -12.13 -8.55
N ALA A 544 25.93 -13.18 -8.38
CA ALA A 544 25.63 -13.77 -7.10
C ALA A 544 25.84 -15.29 -7.18
N ARG A 545 26.35 -15.90 -6.09
CA ARG A 545 26.45 -17.36 -5.96
C ARG A 545 25.30 -17.85 -5.12
N GLY A 546 24.47 -18.72 -5.70
CA GLY A 546 23.37 -19.38 -5.02
C GLY A 546 23.84 -20.63 -4.33
N ASP A 547 23.09 -21.02 -3.31
CA ASP A 547 23.22 -22.33 -2.67
C ASP A 547 22.56 -23.42 -3.53
N THR A 548 22.53 -24.64 -2.99
CA THR A 548 21.89 -25.82 -3.58
C THR A 548 20.35 -25.80 -3.47
N GLY A 549 19.73 -24.71 -3.02
CA GLY A 549 18.29 -24.63 -2.74
C GLY A 549 17.59 -23.43 -3.38
N LEU A 550 16.48 -23.05 -2.76
CA LEU A 550 15.67 -21.90 -3.17
C LEU A 550 16.29 -20.59 -2.66
N TYR A 551 16.39 -19.60 -3.52
CA TYR A 551 16.88 -18.26 -3.17
C TYR A 551 16.12 -17.17 -3.94
N HIS A 552 16.30 -15.92 -3.52
CA HIS A 552 15.70 -14.76 -4.15
C HIS A 552 16.77 -13.72 -4.47
N LEU A 553 16.59 -12.98 -5.56
CA LEU A 553 17.44 -11.87 -5.93
C LEU A 553 16.63 -10.60 -6.07
N VAL A 554 17.21 -9.49 -5.65
CA VAL A 554 16.63 -8.16 -5.87
C VAL A 554 17.70 -7.26 -6.48
N LEU A 555 17.45 -6.78 -7.69
CA LEU A 555 18.23 -5.72 -8.31
C LEU A 555 17.58 -4.38 -8.00
N GLN A 556 18.32 -3.51 -7.34
CA GLN A 556 17.95 -2.11 -7.16
C GLN A 556 18.90 -1.23 -7.95
N VAL A 557 18.35 -0.36 -8.81
CA VAL A 557 19.13 0.66 -9.54
C VAL A 557 18.61 2.03 -9.13
N SER A 558 19.51 2.86 -8.61
CA SER A 558 19.20 4.19 -8.06
C SER A 558 20.06 5.24 -8.76
N GLN A 559 19.45 6.34 -9.18
CA GLN A 559 20.11 7.50 -9.75
C GLN A 559 20.07 8.65 -8.76
N PHE A 560 21.24 9.14 -8.37
CA PHE A 560 21.42 10.28 -7.49
C PHE A 560 22.03 11.45 -8.27
N ALA A 561 21.72 12.69 -7.86
CA ALA A 561 22.53 13.83 -8.26
C ALA A 561 23.92 13.69 -7.64
N LEU A 562 24.98 14.06 -8.38
CA LEU A 562 26.35 13.99 -7.89
C LEU A 562 26.75 15.34 -7.30
N ASN A 563 26.93 15.39 -5.98
CA ASN A 563 27.43 16.58 -5.31
C ASN A 563 28.95 16.65 -5.37
N ARG A 564 29.47 17.50 -6.26
CA ARG A 564 30.92 17.73 -6.46
C ARG A 564 31.51 18.72 -5.46
N ALA A 565 30.69 19.42 -4.68
CA ALA A 565 31.19 20.32 -3.65
C ALA A 565 31.85 19.59 -2.46
N THR A 566 31.66 18.26 -2.38
CA THR A 566 32.29 17.40 -1.39
C THR A 566 33.47 16.65 -1.98
N GLN A 567 34.53 16.42 -1.19
CA GLN A 567 35.66 15.56 -1.58
C GLN A 567 35.78 14.40 -0.58
N PRO A 568 35.61 13.13 -1.01
CA PRO A 568 35.18 12.71 -2.35
C PRO A 568 33.71 13.11 -2.67
N PRO A 569 33.33 13.16 -3.96
CA PRO A 569 31.96 13.45 -4.36
C PRO A 569 30.97 12.52 -3.70
N ARG A 570 29.90 13.07 -3.10
CA ARG A 570 28.86 12.31 -2.40
C ARG A 570 27.57 12.28 -3.20
N PRO A 571 26.75 11.22 -3.02
CA PRO A 571 25.42 11.21 -3.58
C PRO A 571 24.57 12.33 -2.95
N GLY A 572 23.94 13.12 -3.81
CA GLY A 572 22.91 14.10 -3.46
C GLY A 572 21.52 13.45 -3.39
N PRO A 573 20.45 14.20 -3.73
CA PRO A 573 19.10 13.67 -3.68
C PRO A 573 18.91 12.49 -4.64
N LEU A 574 18.11 11.50 -4.23
CA LEU A 574 17.64 10.41 -5.06
C LEU A 574 16.65 10.96 -6.08
N LEU A 575 16.90 10.74 -7.36
CA LEU A 575 16.12 11.27 -8.47
C LEU A 575 15.22 10.21 -9.11
N LYS A 576 15.79 9.04 -9.38
CA LYS A 576 15.10 7.90 -9.97
C LYS A 576 15.48 6.61 -9.29
N ILE A 577 14.56 5.65 -9.27
CA ILE A 577 14.79 4.34 -8.71
C ILE A 577 14.00 3.28 -9.46
N THR A 578 14.55 2.08 -9.51
CA THR A 578 13.80 0.87 -9.86
C THR A 578 14.26 -0.28 -8.98
N SER A 579 13.34 -1.20 -8.68
CA SER A 579 13.62 -2.43 -7.96
C SER A 579 12.97 -3.58 -8.71
N ILE A 580 13.78 -4.55 -9.13
CA ILE A 580 13.33 -5.72 -9.87
C ILE A 580 13.63 -6.95 -9.02
N ARG A 581 12.62 -7.79 -8.85
CA ARG A 581 12.67 -8.99 -8.01
C ARG A 581 12.65 -10.24 -8.87
N PHE A 582 13.44 -11.21 -8.46
CA PHE A 582 13.47 -12.56 -8.99
C PHE A 582 13.24 -13.50 -7.82
N ASP A 583 11.96 -13.80 -7.58
CA ASP A 583 11.56 -14.62 -6.45
C ASP A 583 11.53 -16.10 -6.83
N SER A 584 11.84 -16.96 -5.85
CA SER A 584 11.75 -18.42 -5.98
C SER A 584 12.66 -18.99 -7.09
N LEU A 585 13.89 -18.48 -7.17
CA LEU A 585 14.89 -19.06 -8.04
C LEU A 585 15.40 -20.37 -7.43
N GLN A 586 15.39 -21.44 -8.22
CA GLN A 586 16.03 -22.70 -7.85
C GLN A 586 17.46 -22.76 -8.36
N ALA A 587 18.36 -23.28 -7.55
CA ALA A 587 19.69 -23.64 -7.99
C ALA A 587 19.61 -24.68 -9.12
N LEU A 588 20.59 -24.65 -10.04
CA LEU A 588 20.75 -25.71 -11.04
C LEU A 588 21.10 -27.05 -10.32
N ASN A 589 20.72 -28.14 -10.95
CA ASN A 589 20.99 -29.46 -10.39
C ASN A 589 22.48 -29.77 -10.45
N ALA A 590 23.10 -29.99 -9.30
CA ALA A 590 24.51 -30.32 -9.16
C ALA A 590 24.81 -31.83 -9.17
N ASP A 591 23.77 -32.69 -9.25
CA ASP A 591 23.94 -34.14 -9.31
C ASP A 591 24.58 -34.54 -10.63
N PRO A 592 25.83 -35.12 -10.62
CA PRO A 592 26.56 -35.50 -11.83
C PRO A 592 25.89 -36.62 -12.60
N SER A 593 24.86 -37.28 -12.08
CA SER A 593 24.09 -38.30 -12.77
C SER A 593 22.88 -37.74 -13.59
N VAL A 594 22.57 -36.45 -13.44
CA VAL A 594 21.44 -35.81 -14.09
C VAL A 594 21.94 -34.77 -15.10
N LEU A 595 21.58 -34.92 -16.36
CA LEU A 595 21.88 -33.94 -17.40
C LEU A 595 21.27 -32.59 -17.04
N GLU A 596 22.06 -31.53 -16.98
CA GLU A 596 21.63 -30.18 -16.66
C GLU A 596 22.12 -29.17 -17.72
N MET A 597 21.44 -28.03 -17.79
CA MET A 597 21.74 -26.97 -18.76
C MET A 597 21.57 -25.60 -18.08
N SER A 598 22.47 -24.66 -18.36
CA SER A 598 22.34 -23.28 -17.94
C SER A 598 21.06 -22.62 -18.50
N ASP A 599 20.75 -21.44 -18.01
CA ASP A 599 19.79 -20.57 -18.70
C ASP A 599 20.37 -20.09 -20.03
N LEU A 600 19.49 -19.70 -20.98
CA LEU A 600 19.88 -19.13 -22.27
C LEU A 600 20.27 -17.67 -22.10
N LEU A 601 21.51 -17.32 -22.37
CA LEU A 601 22.01 -15.95 -22.33
C LEU A 601 22.02 -15.34 -23.74
N PRO A 602 21.14 -14.36 -24.04
CA PRO A 602 21.19 -13.67 -25.33
C PRO A 602 22.37 -12.70 -25.40
N LEU A 603 23.04 -12.66 -26.56
CA LEU A 603 24.20 -11.83 -26.83
C LEU A 603 24.02 -11.06 -28.13
N TRP A 604 24.48 -9.81 -28.20
CA TRP A 604 24.83 -9.19 -29.47
C TRP A 604 25.98 -10.00 -30.09
N TYR A 605 25.71 -10.73 -31.14
CA TYR A 605 26.69 -11.58 -31.77
C TYR A 605 27.78 -10.73 -32.45
N ASP A 606 29.03 -11.00 -32.12
CA ASP A 606 30.20 -10.39 -32.73
C ASP A 606 31.23 -11.49 -33.12
N PRO A 607 31.29 -11.86 -34.39
CA PRO A 607 32.19 -12.91 -34.83
C PRO A 607 33.69 -12.56 -34.68
N ALA A 608 34.03 -11.29 -34.47
CA ALA A 608 35.42 -10.86 -34.27
C ALA A 608 35.87 -11.00 -32.81
N GLN A 609 34.94 -11.29 -31.87
CA GLN A 609 35.26 -11.45 -30.47
C GLN A 609 35.66 -12.89 -30.18
N ASN A 610 36.97 -13.11 -29.93
CA ASN A 610 37.55 -14.43 -29.61
C ASN A 610 37.52 -14.77 -28.10
N ASP A 611 36.67 -14.14 -27.33
CA ASP A 611 36.54 -14.39 -25.91
C ASP A 611 35.64 -15.60 -25.62
N THR A 612 35.53 -15.97 -24.32
CA THR A 612 34.68 -17.04 -23.82
C THR A 612 33.19 -16.89 -24.19
N LEU A 613 32.76 -15.69 -24.57
CA LEU A 613 31.40 -15.40 -25.07
C LEU A 613 31.46 -14.87 -26.50
N PRO A 614 30.61 -15.34 -27.43
CA PRO A 614 30.61 -14.91 -28.84
C PRO A 614 29.94 -13.53 -29.04
N GLY A 615 30.06 -12.62 -28.08
CA GLY A 615 29.49 -11.28 -28.13
C GLY A 615 29.20 -10.66 -26.77
N ARG A 616 28.50 -9.53 -26.75
CA ARG A 616 28.16 -8.80 -25.56
C ARG A 616 26.75 -9.19 -25.07
N PRO A 617 26.51 -9.32 -23.77
CA PRO A 617 25.16 -9.62 -23.24
C PRO A 617 24.09 -8.66 -23.72
N TYR A 618 22.92 -9.22 -24.08
CA TYR A 618 21.76 -8.51 -24.56
C TYR A 618 20.67 -8.51 -23.46
N PRO A 619 20.54 -7.45 -22.65
CA PRO A 619 19.61 -7.45 -21.50
C PRO A 619 18.16 -7.12 -21.86
N PHE A 620 17.86 -6.73 -23.11
CA PHE A 620 16.54 -6.23 -23.51
C PHE A 620 15.55 -7.38 -23.78
N ALA A 621 14.30 -7.18 -23.39
CA ALA A 621 13.21 -8.08 -23.74
C ALA A 621 12.72 -7.88 -25.20
N ARG A 622 13.00 -6.69 -25.78
CA ARG A 622 12.63 -6.34 -27.16
C ARG A 622 13.82 -6.48 -28.09
N LEU A 623 13.63 -7.17 -29.20
CA LEU A 623 14.63 -7.29 -30.24
C LEU A 623 14.56 -6.11 -31.21
N THR A 624 15.76 -5.61 -31.59
CA THR A 624 15.96 -4.71 -32.72
C THR A 624 16.42 -5.54 -33.89
N ARG A 625 15.85 -5.34 -35.07
CA ARG A 625 16.04 -6.22 -36.25
C ARG A 625 17.46 -6.16 -36.86
N ASP A 626 18.21 -5.12 -36.56
CA ASP A 626 19.46 -4.81 -37.21
C ASP A 626 20.68 -5.41 -36.50
N VAL A 627 20.48 -6.15 -35.43
CA VAL A 627 21.56 -6.71 -34.62
C VAL A 627 21.50 -8.22 -34.63
N PRO A 628 22.56 -8.93 -35.11
CA PRO A 628 22.62 -10.37 -35.01
C PRO A 628 22.62 -10.80 -33.53
N LEU A 629 21.83 -11.80 -33.21
CA LEU A 629 21.66 -12.30 -31.85
C LEU A 629 22.19 -13.73 -31.74
N ALA A 630 22.99 -13.99 -30.71
CA ALA A 630 23.34 -15.34 -30.32
C ALA A 630 22.71 -15.72 -29.01
N LEU A 631 22.34 -16.98 -28.81
CA LEU A 631 21.93 -17.56 -27.54
C LEU A 631 23.06 -18.47 -27.05
N TYR A 632 23.76 -18.06 -25.99
CA TYR A 632 24.81 -18.83 -25.35
C TYR A 632 24.24 -19.66 -24.20
N PHE A 633 24.73 -20.89 -24.03
CA PHE A 633 24.39 -21.77 -22.93
C PHE A 633 25.49 -22.77 -22.63
N GLU A 634 25.48 -23.33 -21.45
CA GLU A 634 26.41 -24.38 -21.01
C GLU A 634 25.61 -25.65 -20.69
N ILE A 635 26.19 -26.80 -21.00
CA ILE A 635 25.62 -28.14 -20.78
C ILE A 635 26.51 -28.82 -19.75
N TYR A 636 25.90 -29.46 -18.77
CA TYR A 636 26.63 -30.09 -17.66
C TYR A 636 26.24 -31.55 -17.51
N HIS A 637 27.19 -32.34 -17.00
CA HIS A 637 26.98 -33.75 -16.61
C HIS A 637 26.76 -34.66 -17.83
N LEU A 638 27.36 -34.37 -18.98
CA LEU A 638 27.35 -35.26 -20.14
C LEU A 638 28.02 -36.58 -19.79
N THR A 639 27.51 -37.69 -20.39
CA THR A 639 28.01 -39.04 -20.16
C THR A 639 29.07 -39.40 -21.18
N PHE A 640 30.17 -39.99 -20.72
CA PHE A 640 31.21 -40.52 -21.64
C PHE A 640 30.74 -41.84 -22.28
N GLY A 641 30.96 -41.96 -23.58
CA GLY A 641 30.80 -43.20 -24.31
C GLY A 641 31.98 -44.16 -24.11
N ALA A 642 31.93 -45.30 -24.78
CA ALA A 642 33.02 -46.29 -24.77
C ALA A 642 34.33 -45.82 -25.46
N ASP A 643 34.26 -44.72 -26.17
CA ASP A 643 35.34 -44.02 -26.87
C ASP A 643 35.98 -42.88 -26.07
N ASP A 644 35.66 -42.77 -24.77
CA ASP A 644 36.03 -41.68 -23.88
C ASP A 644 35.60 -40.28 -24.39
N ARG A 645 34.54 -40.22 -25.21
CA ARG A 645 33.93 -38.99 -25.71
C ARG A 645 32.52 -38.84 -25.27
N THR A 646 32.07 -37.62 -25.19
CA THR A 646 30.65 -37.28 -24.96
C THR A 646 30.00 -37.03 -26.31
N HIS A 647 28.78 -37.58 -26.50
CA HIS A 647 28.00 -37.44 -27.72
C HIS A 647 26.62 -36.83 -27.33
N TYR A 648 26.33 -35.67 -27.89
CA TYR A 648 25.08 -34.97 -27.55
C TYR A 648 24.48 -34.27 -28.76
N GLU A 649 23.20 -34.10 -28.73
CA GLU A 649 22.43 -33.44 -29.75
C GLU A 649 21.87 -32.15 -29.21
N VAL A 650 22.03 -31.06 -29.94
CA VAL A 650 21.39 -29.78 -29.70
C VAL A 650 20.37 -29.54 -30.79
N SER A 651 19.11 -29.39 -30.36
CA SER A 651 18.04 -28.96 -31.26
C SER A 651 17.39 -27.66 -30.74
N TYR A 652 17.01 -26.79 -31.65
CA TYR A 652 16.28 -25.61 -31.29
C TYR A 652 15.06 -25.42 -32.18
N GLU A 653 14.00 -24.88 -31.55
CA GLU A 653 12.72 -24.58 -32.17
C GLU A 653 12.43 -23.09 -31.97
N VAL A 654 12.22 -22.38 -33.09
CA VAL A 654 11.81 -20.96 -33.06
C VAL A 654 10.31 -20.88 -33.40
N ARG A 655 9.52 -20.45 -32.46
CA ARG A 655 8.08 -20.20 -32.60
C ARG A 655 7.86 -18.69 -32.74
N ARG A 656 7.28 -18.28 -33.87
CA ARG A 656 7.01 -16.87 -34.19
C ARG A 656 5.51 -16.65 -34.23
N ARG A 657 5.02 -15.66 -33.50
CA ARG A 657 3.64 -15.20 -33.60
C ARG A 657 3.60 -13.99 -34.53
N GLU A 658 3.03 -14.19 -35.73
CA GLU A 658 2.89 -13.15 -36.75
C GLU A 658 1.54 -12.46 -36.65
N GLU A 659 1.52 -11.15 -36.93
CA GLU A 659 0.28 -10.36 -36.92
C GLU A 659 -0.60 -10.74 -38.09
N GLY A 660 -1.82 -11.19 -37.81
CA GLY A 660 -2.88 -11.32 -38.81
C GLY A 660 -3.38 -9.92 -39.22
N GLY A 661 -3.50 -9.62 -40.54
CA GLY A 661 -4.14 -8.39 -40.99
C GLY A 661 -5.62 -8.33 -40.61
N LEU A 662 -6.31 -7.20 -40.86
CA LEU A 662 -7.69 -6.86 -40.43
C LEU A 662 -8.75 -7.98 -40.57
N LEU A 663 -8.48 -9.03 -41.37
CA LEU A 663 -9.38 -10.16 -41.63
C LEU A 663 -8.73 -11.53 -41.44
N ARG A 664 -7.47 -11.62 -40.93
CA ARG A 664 -6.77 -12.89 -40.74
C ARG A 664 -6.37 -13.05 -39.29
N ARG A 665 -6.56 -14.28 -38.74
CA ARG A 665 -6.06 -14.66 -37.39
C ARG A 665 -4.53 -14.67 -37.38
N ASP A 666 -3.92 -14.36 -36.22
CA ASP A 666 -2.49 -14.50 -35.97
C ASP A 666 -2.01 -15.91 -36.40
N ARG A 667 -0.88 -15.98 -37.07
CA ARG A 667 -0.30 -17.22 -37.56
C ARG A 667 0.94 -17.56 -36.73
N GLU A 668 1.06 -18.79 -36.29
CA GLU A 668 2.28 -19.35 -35.71
C GLU A 668 3.12 -20.00 -36.80
N VAL A 669 4.41 -19.59 -36.86
CA VAL A 669 5.43 -20.16 -37.78
C VAL A 669 6.51 -20.79 -36.93
N GLN A 670 6.80 -22.06 -37.21
CA GLN A 670 7.78 -22.86 -36.49
C GLN A 670 8.93 -23.20 -37.39
N THR A 671 10.16 -23.02 -36.90
CA THR A 671 11.40 -23.41 -37.58
C THR A 671 12.23 -24.26 -36.63
N THR A 672 12.71 -25.41 -37.04
CA THR A 672 13.50 -26.33 -36.22
C THR A 672 14.84 -26.59 -36.85
N SER A 673 15.91 -26.62 -36.06
CA SER A 673 17.24 -27.05 -36.45
C SER A 673 17.79 -28.08 -35.47
N ARG A 674 18.70 -28.95 -35.93
CA ARG A 674 19.23 -30.06 -35.14
C ARG A 674 20.70 -30.29 -35.54
N THR A 675 21.56 -30.39 -34.54
CA THR A 675 23.01 -30.62 -34.76
C THR A 675 23.53 -31.59 -33.69
N VAL A 676 24.37 -32.53 -34.11
CA VAL A 676 25.04 -33.48 -33.21
C VAL A 676 26.49 -33.04 -33.01
N TYR A 677 26.93 -33.11 -31.78
CA TYR A 677 28.25 -32.70 -31.31
C TYR A 677 28.99 -33.85 -30.62
N GLU A 678 30.30 -33.80 -30.69
CA GLU A 678 31.20 -34.64 -29.92
C GLU A 678 32.09 -33.77 -29.02
N GLY A 679 32.31 -34.19 -27.79
CA GLY A 679 33.12 -33.48 -26.80
C GLY A 679 34.11 -34.38 -26.08
N THR A 680 35.03 -33.77 -25.36
CA THR A 680 36.06 -34.42 -24.54
C THR A 680 35.90 -34.14 -23.05
N ASP A 681 34.80 -33.43 -22.68
CA ASP A 681 34.51 -33.05 -21.30
C ASP A 681 33.04 -33.33 -20.97
N ARG A 682 32.74 -33.49 -19.72
CA ARG A 682 31.34 -33.59 -19.22
C ARG A 682 30.59 -32.27 -19.29
N THR A 683 31.28 -31.16 -19.57
CA THR A 683 30.71 -29.83 -19.73
C THR A 683 30.98 -29.33 -21.14
N ALA A 684 29.94 -28.85 -21.82
CA ALA A 684 30.07 -28.24 -23.13
C ALA A 684 29.55 -26.78 -23.10
N ARG A 685 30.12 -25.94 -23.97
CA ARG A 685 29.72 -24.53 -24.13
C ARG A 685 29.31 -24.32 -25.56
N GLU A 686 28.03 -23.96 -25.75
CA GLU A 686 27.46 -23.86 -27.08
C GLU A 686 26.77 -22.50 -27.28
N TYR A 687 26.61 -22.13 -28.54
CA TYR A 687 25.77 -20.99 -28.88
C TYR A 687 25.04 -21.21 -30.21
N ILE A 688 23.91 -20.57 -30.35
CA ILE A 688 23.05 -20.60 -31.54
C ILE A 688 22.91 -19.17 -32.06
N VAL A 689 23.27 -18.94 -33.32
CA VAL A 689 23.06 -17.64 -33.97
C VAL A 689 21.67 -17.62 -34.62
N LEU A 690 20.87 -16.63 -34.23
CA LEU A 690 19.52 -16.44 -34.74
C LEU A 690 19.54 -15.45 -35.91
N ASP A 691 19.01 -15.86 -37.07
CA ASP A 691 18.78 -14.96 -38.19
C ASP A 691 17.47 -14.20 -37.97
N LEU A 692 17.58 -12.87 -37.74
CA LEU A 692 16.46 -12.00 -37.48
C LEU A 692 15.84 -11.40 -38.76
N GLN A 693 16.44 -11.60 -39.93
CA GLN A 693 15.98 -10.95 -41.18
C GLN A 693 14.58 -11.43 -41.60
N ASP A 694 14.26 -12.70 -41.32
CA ASP A 694 12.97 -13.28 -41.63
C ASP A 694 11.83 -12.90 -40.63
N TRP A 695 12.14 -12.12 -39.61
CA TRP A 695 11.17 -11.83 -38.52
C TRP A 695 10.40 -10.52 -38.70
N LYS A 696 10.34 -9.99 -39.92
CA LYS A 696 9.70 -8.68 -40.25
C LYS A 696 8.26 -8.54 -39.83
N LYS A 697 7.52 -9.66 -39.70
CA LYS A 697 6.09 -9.67 -39.33
C LYS A 697 5.83 -10.23 -37.93
N ALA A 698 6.89 -10.66 -37.21
CA ALA A 698 6.73 -11.24 -35.90
C ALA A 698 6.45 -10.16 -34.83
N ARG A 699 5.49 -10.42 -33.93
CA ARG A 699 5.24 -9.64 -32.70
C ARG A 699 6.01 -10.19 -31.52
N SER A 700 6.08 -11.50 -31.42
CA SER A 700 6.83 -12.18 -30.37
C SER A 700 7.50 -13.41 -30.96
N VAL A 701 8.61 -13.76 -30.35
CA VAL A 701 9.40 -14.96 -30.71
C VAL A 701 9.73 -15.69 -29.43
N GLU A 702 9.49 -17.00 -29.45
CA GLU A 702 9.91 -17.92 -28.42
C GLU A 702 10.93 -18.89 -29.01
N VAL A 703 12.05 -19.07 -28.33
CA VAL A 703 13.07 -20.03 -28.74
C VAL A 703 13.19 -21.08 -27.65
N VAL A 704 12.97 -22.34 -28.03
CA VAL A 704 13.17 -23.51 -27.18
C VAL A 704 14.42 -24.21 -27.62
N VAL A 705 15.39 -24.34 -26.74
CA VAL A 705 16.63 -25.12 -26.97
C VAL A 705 16.52 -26.41 -26.16
N ARG A 706 16.78 -27.53 -26.82
CA ARG A 706 16.78 -28.87 -26.21
C ARG A 706 18.15 -29.51 -26.43
N VAL A 707 18.64 -30.09 -25.36
CA VAL A 707 19.90 -30.88 -25.38
C VAL A 707 19.55 -32.31 -25.01
N ARG A 708 19.99 -33.27 -25.81
CA ARG A 708 19.88 -34.71 -25.56
C ARG A 708 21.24 -35.33 -25.49
N ASP A 709 21.59 -35.94 -24.40
CA ASP A 709 22.75 -36.81 -24.25
C ASP A 709 22.48 -38.13 -24.98
N LEU A 710 23.25 -38.45 -25.99
CA LEU A 710 23.03 -39.63 -26.82
C LEU A 710 23.50 -40.93 -26.14
N ILE A 711 24.32 -40.81 -25.08
CA ILE A 711 24.82 -41.97 -24.33
C ILE A 711 23.83 -42.35 -23.22
N SER A 712 23.44 -41.40 -22.37
CA SER A 712 22.48 -41.66 -21.28
C SER A 712 21.04 -41.61 -21.75
N GLY A 713 20.74 -41.00 -22.88
CA GLY A 713 19.39 -40.77 -23.40
C GLY A 713 18.60 -39.68 -22.67
N GLN A 714 19.20 -38.99 -21.67
CA GLN A 714 18.56 -37.90 -20.95
C GLN A 714 18.40 -36.66 -21.84
N GLU A 715 17.35 -35.86 -21.53
CA GLU A 715 17.04 -34.64 -22.28
C GLU A 715 16.71 -33.49 -21.31
N VAL A 716 17.22 -32.28 -21.61
CA VAL A 716 16.91 -31.06 -20.88
C VAL A 716 16.58 -29.95 -21.89
N ALA A 717 15.67 -29.04 -21.49
CA ALA A 717 15.25 -27.93 -22.33
C ALA A 717 15.23 -26.59 -21.58
N ARG A 718 15.51 -25.50 -22.31
CA ARG A 718 15.34 -24.13 -21.84
C ARG A 718 14.61 -23.30 -22.89
N THR A 719 13.83 -22.34 -22.41
CA THR A 719 13.01 -21.48 -23.26
C THR A 719 13.34 -20.01 -22.98
N ILE A 720 13.41 -19.22 -24.04
CA ILE A 720 13.54 -17.77 -23.94
C ILE A 720 12.55 -17.08 -24.90
N ALA A 721 11.94 -15.99 -24.44
CA ALA A 721 11.00 -15.23 -25.25
C ALA A 721 11.45 -13.77 -25.45
N PHE A 722 11.09 -13.21 -26.59
CA PHE A 722 11.34 -11.83 -26.97
C PHE A 722 10.13 -11.18 -27.60
N GLU A 723 9.95 -9.88 -27.34
CA GLU A 723 9.07 -9.02 -28.13
C GLU A 723 9.86 -8.52 -29.36
N VAL A 724 9.23 -8.46 -30.52
CA VAL A 724 9.85 -7.91 -31.75
C VAL A 724 9.18 -6.59 -32.06
N ARG A 725 9.98 -5.54 -32.21
CA ARG A 725 9.46 -4.23 -32.59
C ARG A 725 9.20 -4.20 -34.10
N SER A 726 7.96 -3.87 -34.47
CA SER A 726 7.59 -3.55 -35.87
C SER A 726 8.24 -2.24 -36.31
#